data_b9f69eee76a40005c273d09a38574b79
#
_entry.id   b9f69eee76a40005c273d09a38574b79
#
_cell.length_a   1.000
_cell.length_b   1.000
_cell.length_c   1.000
_cell.angle_alpha   90.00
_cell.angle_beta   90.00
_cell.angle_gamma   90.00
#
_symmetry.space_group_name_H-M   'P 1'
#
loop_
_entity.id
_entity.type
_entity.pdbx_description
1 polymer ?
#
loop_
_entity_poly.entity_id
_entity_poly.type
_entity_poly.pdbx_seq_one_letter_code
_entity_poly.pdbx_strand_id
1 'polypeptide(L)'
;MENIQTKQYPCFKRWSRKNWSVFASLHRYVTIGVLSVGMSILLLATQGASAQTADTTAVLKTLRIREVGVTGSQTAPARNAQSHTPLFDRKAQAPAPVQTLEAALRLAPSVDVRERGGKGTQADIFIRGGSFDQTMVLLNGIDFTDARTGHQSHALPVDLDCISAVELIDGVPGVGAYAGAVNIRTAPLRPTYLRLEASGGQYGYGYGNLSGAVSAGRFSVLGAASYRRSDGYRHNTDFSNYNAFVRATYDGGRAGFFDLQAGWQDRDFGSNGFYAAYNPDQWEHTATALGSLRWLKTAGRFSLGAAASYRKNFDRYDWTRGTAMNRHNTDNVGAKLWADCDWAAGVTTVGGDYAFNHIYSTNLGDKLSVPEGHYTHAKARHTGNLWLRHAKRWRHFDAAASAGVSLTPYGTSALWSLSAGYAPAAGLRLEAGAWQSMRLPTFTDLYYTSPAQINNLDLTPEHAVTYRLGMDYLKRSWNLSAQAYYRSGRDIIDWVWREDMGSKWHSEQTSSLDTFGIELAGGYTVSEGFLRRVTLSYGYITTDRNADVIAKSAMDFMRHKAALAVEVHFLRWMSLALTGSVYDRNGSYTHYPEPGNASLNEERDYKPYFLLDGRLQWEKGICRLYVDATNITDTRYCDIGGIRLPGFWCTGGVTLTIGK
;
A
#
# COMPACT_ATOMS: atom_id res chain seq x y z
N MET A 1 -42.35 -28.39 -6.82
CA MET A 1 -43.11 -28.48 -5.55
C MET A 1 -42.52 -29.66 -4.81
N GLU A 2 -41.57 -29.39 -3.91
CA GLU A 2 -41.25 -30.33 -2.84
C GLU A 2 -40.32 -29.60 -1.84
N ASN A 3 -40.70 -29.68 -0.62
CA ASN A 3 -40.19 -29.12 0.60
C ASN A 3 -38.68 -28.89 0.73
N ILE A 4 -38.26 -27.63 0.79
CA ILE A 4 -37.00 -27.24 1.43
C ILE A 4 -37.33 -26.96 2.90
N GLN A 5 -37.02 -27.93 3.77
CA GLN A 5 -37.04 -27.72 5.21
C GLN A 5 -36.03 -26.68 5.61
N THR A 6 -36.50 -25.61 6.20
CA THR A 6 -35.74 -24.58 6.92
C THR A 6 -34.93 -25.23 8.05
N LYS A 7 -33.60 -25.41 7.84
CA LYS A 7 -32.67 -25.59 8.96
C LYS A 7 -32.39 -24.23 9.57
N GLN A 8 -32.91 -24.02 10.76
CA GLN A 8 -32.56 -22.91 11.64
C GLN A 8 -31.06 -22.90 11.88
N TYR A 9 -30.38 -21.82 11.46
CA TYR A 9 -29.02 -21.52 11.88
C TYR A 9 -29.06 -21.09 13.35
N PRO A 10 -28.20 -21.65 14.23
CA PRO A 10 -28.20 -21.26 15.64
C PRO A 10 -27.68 -19.83 15.77
N CYS A 11 -28.58 -18.99 16.24
CA CYS A 11 -28.38 -17.63 16.66
C CYS A 11 -27.13 -17.49 17.56
N PHE A 12 -26.33 -16.46 17.31
CA PHE A 12 -25.27 -15.93 18.15
C PHE A 12 -25.75 -15.73 19.62
N LYS A 13 -25.72 -16.79 20.44
CA LYS A 13 -25.82 -16.69 21.90
C LYS A 13 -24.85 -17.66 22.55
N ARG A 14 -23.85 -17.11 23.18
CA ARG A 14 -22.82 -17.65 24.07
C ARG A 14 -21.40 -17.70 23.52
N TRP A 15 -20.81 -16.54 23.42
CA TRP A 15 -19.39 -16.44 23.68
C TRP A 15 -19.15 -16.70 25.18
N SER A 16 -18.90 -17.95 25.53
CA SER A 16 -18.68 -18.34 26.92
C SER A 16 -17.25 -17.97 27.34
N ARG A 17 -17.12 -17.53 28.60
CA ARG A 17 -15.87 -17.18 29.29
C ARG A 17 -14.76 -18.26 29.26
N LYS A 18 -14.99 -19.45 28.71
CA LYS A 18 -14.04 -20.56 28.62
C LYS A 18 -12.97 -20.39 27.52
N ASN A 19 -13.23 -19.63 26.47
CA ASN A 19 -12.24 -19.42 25.40
C ASN A 19 -11.19 -18.36 25.72
N TRP A 20 -11.42 -17.54 26.74
CA TRP A 20 -10.46 -16.54 27.21
C TRP A 20 -9.20 -17.15 27.86
N SER A 21 -9.26 -18.34 28.44
CA SER A 21 -8.12 -18.95 29.13
C SER A 21 -7.06 -19.52 28.18
N VAL A 22 -7.44 -20.03 27.01
CA VAL A 22 -6.51 -20.57 26.00
C VAL A 22 -5.87 -19.42 25.21
N PHE A 23 -6.64 -18.37 24.89
CA PHE A 23 -6.11 -17.18 24.22
C PHE A 23 -5.22 -16.34 25.13
N ALA A 24 -5.56 -16.22 26.40
CA ALA A 24 -4.71 -15.54 27.39
C ALA A 24 -3.36 -16.27 27.59
N SER A 25 -3.32 -17.59 27.48
CA SER A 25 -2.06 -18.36 27.56
C SER A 25 -1.25 -18.21 26.26
N LEU A 26 -1.83 -18.30 25.07
CA LEU A 26 -1.11 -18.09 23.81
C LEU A 26 -0.62 -16.65 23.69
N HIS A 27 -1.45 -15.68 24.06
CA HIS A 27 -1.11 -14.26 24.09
C HIS A 27 0.05 -13.98 25.06
N ARG A 28 0.05 -14.62 26.24
CA ARG A 28 1.17 -14.54 27.19
C ARG A 28 2.46 -15.17 26.64
N TYR A 29 2.41 -16.32 25.97
CA TYR A 29 3.60 -16.99 25.44
C TYR A 29 4.19 -16.26 24.24
N VAL A 30 3.37 -15.73 23.32
CA VAL A 30 3.84 -14.95 22.16
C VAL A 30 4.37 -13.58 22.62
N THR A 31 3.65 -12.88 23.49
CA THR A 31 4.07 -11.57 24.02
C THR A 31 5.32 -11.68 24.90
N ILE A 32 5.41 -12.68 25.78
CA ILE A 32 6.57 -12.93 26.63
C ILE A 32 7.75 -13.44 25.79
N GLY A 33 7.53 -14.29 24.79
CA GLY A 33 8.55 -14.78 23.88
C GLY A 33 9.18 -13.67 23.05
N VAL A 34 8.37 -12.81 22.44
CA VAL A 34 8.84 -11.68 21.64
C VAL A 34 9.51 -10.62 22.51
N LEU A 35 8.97 -10.32 23.70
CA LEU A 35 9.58 -9.39 24.64
C LEU A 35 10.86 -9.94 25.27
N SER A 36 10.94 -11.25 25.61
CA SER A 36 12.12 -11.85 26.20
C SER A 36 13.27 -12.03 25.20
N VAL A 37 12.99 -12.37 23.95
CA VAL A 37 13.99 -12.41 22.87
C VAL A 37 14.47 -11.00 22.55
N GLY A 38 13.55 -10.02 22.45
CA GLY A 38 13.90 -8.61 22.26
C GLY A 38 14.76 -8.05 23.40
N MET A 39 14.42 -8.38 24.64
CA MET A 39 15.17 -7.93 25.82
C MET A 39 16.50 -8.65 25.99
N SER A 40 16.61 -9.93 25.61
CA SER A 40 17.90 -10.68 25.63
C SER A 40 18.85 -10.16 24.54
N ILE A 41 18.35 -9.80 23.37
CA ILE A 41 19.14 -9.15 22.29
C ILE A 41 19.57 -7.74 22.72
N LEU A 42 18.73 -7.01 23.45
CA LEU A 42 19.06 -5.69 24.01
C LEU A 42 20.20 -5.79 25.04
N LEU A 43 20.18 -6.79 25.91
CA LEU A 43 21.22 -7.04 26.93
C LEU A 43 22.55 -7.48 26.31
N LEU A 44 22.54 -8.27 25.23
CA LEU A 44 23.75 -8.65 24.48
C LEU A 44 24.37 -7.46 23.72
N ALA A 45 23.54 -6.52 23.23
CA ALA A 45 23.98 -5.33 22.53
C ALA A 45 24.65 -4.28 23.46
N THR A 46 24.31 -4.29 24.76
CA THR A 46 24.88 -3.33 25.74
C THR A 46 26.26 -3.70 26.22
N GLN A 47 26.71 -4.95 26.08
CA GLN A 47 28.01 -5.42 26.54
C GLN A 47 29.17 -5.25 25.56
N GLY A 48 28.91 -4.80 24.31
CA GLY A 48 29.91 -4.69 23.24
C GLY A 48 30.27 -3.29 22.76
N ALA A 49 29.68 -2.23 23.31
CA ALA A 49 29.81 -0.88 22.78
C ALA A 49 30.91 -0.06 23.48
N SER A 50 32.17 -0.29 23.10
CA SER A 50 33.18 0.78 23.20
C SER A 50 33.00 1.72 22.02
N ALA A 51 32.46 2.90 22.30
CA ALA A 51 32.05 3.88 21.30
C ALA A 51 33.25 4.61 20.69
N GLN A 52 33.49 4.41 19.40
CA GLN A 52 34.13 5.44 18.58
C GLN A 52 33.06 6.47 18.16
N THR A 53 33.30 7.72 18.53
CA THR A 53 32.46 8.87 18.21
C THR A 53 32.51 9.16 16.71
N ALA A 54 31.60 8.56 15.94
CA ALA A 54 31.30 9.06 14.61
C ALA A 54 30.44 10.32 14.73
N ASP A 55 30.82 11.37 14.00
CA ASP A 55 30.19 12.69 14.03
C ASP A 55 28.68 12.60 13.70
N THR A 56 27.87 12.61 14.75
CA THR A 56 26.39 12.50 14.70
C THR A 56 25.76 13.68 13.93
N THR A 57 26.49 14.80 13.84
CA THR A 57 26.07 15.99 13.09
C THR A 57 26.10 15.74 11.58
N ALA A 58 27.04 14.91 11.10
CA ALA A 58 27.15 14.55 9.70
C ALA A 58 26.04 13.58 9.26
N VAL A 59 25.62 12.63 10.13
CA VAL A 59 24.51 11.68 9.85
C VAL A 59 23.17 12.41 9.85
N LEU A 60 22.92 13.29 10.81
CA LEU A 60 21.71 14.11 10.85
C LEU A 60 21.66 15.14 9.70
N LYS A 61 22.82 15.70 9.31
CA LYS A 61 22.93 16.57 8.15
C LYS A 61 22.73 15.81 6.83
N THR A 62 23.21 14.57 6.74
CA THR A 62 23.05 13.70 5.56
C THR A 62 21.62 13.24 5.39
N LEU A 63 20.90 12.92 6.45
CA LEU A 63 19.47 12.59 6.42
C LEU A 63 18.62 13.83 6.04
N ARG A 64 18.94 15.02 6.56
CA ARG A 64 18.27 16.28 6.19
C ARG A 64 18.59 16.76 4.77
N ILE A 65 19.81 16.59 4.28
CA ILE A 65 20.26 17.09 2.96
C ILE A 65 19.80 16.17 1.82
N ARG A 66 19.65 14.86 2.04
CA ARG A 66 19.16 13.93 1.00
C ARG A 66 17.67 14.04 0.71
N GLU A 67 16.86 14.51 1.64
CA GLU A 67 15.45 14.83 1.35
C GLU A 67 15.27 16.09 0.50
N VAL A 68 16.18 17.03 0.57
CA VAL A 68 16.11 18.31 -0.16
C VAL A 68 16.51 18.17 -1.65
N GLY A 69 17.23 17.11 -2.02
CA GLY A 69 17.84 16.99 -3.36
C GLY A 69 16.95 16.50 -4.50
N VAL A 70 15.75 15.99 -4.25
CA VAL A 70 14.94 15.30 -5.29
C VAL A 70 13.53 15.86 -5.49
N THR A 71 13.09 16.73 -4.63
CA THR A 71 11.83 17.44 -4.82
C THR A 71 12.11 18.94 -4.84
N GLY A 72 12.37 19.45 -6.04
CA GLY A 72 12.36 20.90 -6.25
C GLY A 72 11.11 21.48 -5.62
N SER A 73 11.33 22.31 -4.60
CA SER A 73 10.38 23.23 -3.97
C SER A 73 8.97 22.72 -3.62
N GLN A 74 8.86 21.72 -2.77
CA GLN A 74 7.95 21.95 -1.65
C GLN A 74 8.80 22.67 -0.61
N THR A 75 8.47 23.90 -0.28
CA THR A 75 9.18 24.66 0.75
C THR A 75 9.28 23.80 2.01
N ALA A 76 10.50 23.65 2.55
CA ALA A 76 10.79 22.78 3.67
C ALA A 76 9.81 22.89 4.87
N PRO A 77 9.20 24.05 5.19
CA PRO A 77 8.18 24.20 6.20
C PRO A 77 6.86 23.48 5.91
N ALA A 78 6.45 23.37 4.63
CA ALA A 78 5.19 22.73 4.28
C ALA A 78 5.23 21.20 4.42
N ARG A 79 6.41 20.58 4.29
CA ARG A 79 6.61 19.13 4.46
C ARG A 79 6.52 18.66 5.90
N ASN A 80 6.96 19.48 6.85
CA ASN A 80 7.09 19.05 8.22
C ASN A 80 5.77 19.07 9.00
N ALA A 81 4.70 19.58 8.42
CA ALA A 81 3.38 19.63 9.02
C ALA A 81 2.41 18.57 8.46
N GLN A 82 2.82 17.80 7.45
CA GLN A 82 2.13 16.56 7.07
C GLN A 82 2.87 15.37 7.70
N SER A 83 2.13 14.47 8.29
CA SER A 83 2.72 13.24 8.80
C SER A 83 2.99 12.27 7.66
N HIS A 84 4.21 11.79 7.61
CA HIS A 84 4.68 10.77 6.67
C HIS A 84 5.11 9.54 7.47
N THR A 85 4.28 8.52 7.50
CA THR A 85 4.63 7.24 8.11
C THR A 85 5.38 6.39 7.08
N PRO A 86 6.65 6.04 7.30
CA PRO A 86 7.39 5.19 6.37
C PRO A 86 6.82 3.77 6.39
N LEU A 87 6.36 3.29 5.22
CA LEU A 87 5.91 1.92 5.01
C LEU A 87 7.05 1.04 4.48
N PHE A 88 7.91 1.62 3.65
CA PHE A 88 9.08 0.96 3.07
C PHE A 88 10.19 1.98 2.85
N ASP A 89 11.41 1.62 3.20
CA ASP A 89 12.64 2.33 2.83
C ASP A 89 13.65 1.32 2.30
N ARG A 90 14.06 1.49 1.05
CA ARG A 90 14.98 0.57 0.39
C ARG A 90 16.29 0.41 1.14
N LYS A 91 16.83 1.48 1.71
CA LYS A 91 18.09 1.42 2.45
C LYS A 91 17.94 0.71 3.77
N ALA A 92 16.79 0.87 4.42
CA ALA A 92 16.48 0.23 5.68
C ALA A 92 16.14 -1.27 5.52
N GLN A 93 15.58 -1.68 4.37
CA GLN A 93 15.11 -3.05 4.14
C GLN A 93 15.92 -3.79 3.05
N ALA A 94 17.01 -3.21 2.54
CA ALA A 94 17.78 -3.76 1.43
C ALA A 94 18.20 -5.24 1.55
N PRO A 95 18.46 -5.78 2.76
CA PRO A 95 18.82 -7.19 2.90
C PRO A 95 17.62 -8.15 3.01
N ALA A 96 16.39 -7.66 3.21
CA ALA A 96 15.22 -8.53 3.30
C ALA A 96 14.95 -9.26 1.96
N PRO A 97 14.40 -10.51 1.97
CA PRO A 97 14.07 -11.27 0.77
C PRO A 97 12.83 -10.73 0.05
N VAL A 98 12.84 -9.44 -0.24
CA VAL A 98 11.73 -8.68 -0.83
C VAL A 98 11.99 -8.51 -2.32
N GLN A 99 11.11 -9.03 -3.16
CA GLN A 99 11.22 -8.99 -4.62
C GLN A 99 10.10 -8.20 -5.29
N THR A 100 9.03 -7.86 -4.56
CA THR A 100 7.89 -7.10 -5.07
C THR A 100 7.52 -5.97 -4.10
N LEU A 101 6.77 -4.98 -4.57
CA LEU A 101 6.26 -3.90 -3.73
C LEU A 101 5.33 -4.45 -2.64
N GLU A 102 4.49 -5.41 -2.97
CA GLU A 102 3.53 -6.05 -2.05
C GLU A 102 4.27 -6.73 -0.90
N ALA A 103 5.32 -7.51 -1.22
CA ALA A 103 6.17 -8.15 -0.21
C ALA A 103 6.88 -7.12 0.68
N ALA A 104 7.28 -5.96 0.13
CA ALA A 104 7.87 -4.87 0.90
C ALA A 104 6.85 -4.26 1.88
N LEU A 105 5.64 -3.98 1.40
CA LEU A 105 4.56 -3.41 2.19
C LEU A 105 4.03 -4.38 3.25
N ARG A 106 4.13 -5.68 3.01
CA ARG A 106 3.77 -6.71 3.99
C ARG A 106 4.58 -6.60 5.29
N LEU A 107 5.73 -5.95 5.30
CA LEU A 107 6.53 -5.73 6.52
C LEU A 107 6.08 -4.51 7.34
N ALA A 108 5.30 -3.60 6.76
CA ALA A 108 4.82 -2.42 7.46
C ALA A 108 3.66 -2.77 8.42
N PRO A 109 3.64 -2.25 9.67
CA PRO A 109 2.64 -2.64 10.67
C PRO A 109 1.20 -2.26 10.30
N SER A 110 1.03 -1.12 9.62
CA SER A 110 -0.27 -0.57 9.24
C SER A 110 -0.87 -1.15 7.96
N VAL A 111 -0.15 -2.03 7.26
CA VAL A 111 -0.54 -2.52 5.94
C VAL A 111 -0.92 -4.00 6.01
N ASP A 112 -2.12 -4.32 5.59
CA ASP A 112 -2.57 -5.68 5.34
C ASP A 112 -2.57 -5.92 3.82
N VAL A 113 -1.58 -6.70 3.34
CA VAL A 113 -1.49 -7.10 1.94
C VAL A 113 -2.16 -8.45 1.78
N ARG A 114 -3.22 -8.49 0.99
CA ARG A 114 -3.96 -9.73 0.70
C ARG A 114 -3.64 -10.19 -0.70
N GLU A 115 -2.71 -11.12 -0.79
CA GLU A 115 -2.36 -11.75 -2.05
C GLU A 115 -3.40 -12.80 -2.44
N ARG A 116 -3.67 -12.86 -3.74
CA ARG A 116 -4.59 -13.84 -4.35
C ARG A 116 -3.85 -14.96 -5.08
N GLY A 117 -2.53 -14.85 -5.19
CA GLY A 117 -1.70 -15.81 -5.90
C GLY A 117 -0.22 -15.66 -5.59
N GLY A 118 0.63 -16.12 -6.50
CA GLY A 118 2.08 -15.96 -6.39
C GLY A 118 2.57 -14.55 -6.73
N LYS A 119 3.87 -14.35 -6.60
CA LYS A 119 4.56 -13.09 -6.93
C LYS A 119 4.22 -12.65 -8.37
N GLY A 120 3.65 -11.44 -8.54
CA GLY A 120 3.30 -10.89 -9.86
C GLY A 120 1.82 -11.03 -10.26
N THR A 121 0.99 -11.65 -9.43
CA THR A 121 -0.47 -11.68 -9.58
C THR A 121 -1.13 -10.50 -8.86
N GLN A 122 -2.43 -10.53 -8.67
CA GLN A 122 -3.16 -9.50 -7.96
C GLN A 122 -2.93 -9.57 -6.45
N ALA A 123 -2.78 -8.41 -5.82
CA ALA A 123 -2.84 -8.23 -4.38
C ALA A 123 -3.69 -7.01 -4.03
N ASP A 124 -4.40 -7.05 -2.94
CA ASP A 124 -5.18 -5.94 -2.41
C ASP A 124 -4.44 -5.33 -1.22
N ILE A 125 -4.33 -4.00 -1.17
CA ILE A 125 -3.62 -3.28 -0.11
C ILE A 125 -4.64 -2.56 0.78
N PHE A 126 -4.72 -2.99 2.02
CA PHE A 126 -5.56 -2.42 3.07
C PHE A 126 -4.69 -1.62 4.04
N ILE A 127 -5.10 -0.42 4.36
CA ILE A 127 -4.34 0.47 5.25
C ILE A 127 -5.15 0.79 6.49
N ARG A 128 -4.59 0.50 7.67
CA ARG A 128 -5.23 0.84 8.96
C ARG A 128 -6.69 0.39 9.06
N GLY A 129 -6.99 -0.82 8.60
CA GLY A 129 -8.35 -1.36 8.60
C GLY A 129 -9.29 -0.76 7.55
N GLY A 130 -8.82 0.18 6.72
CA GLY A 130 -9.58 0.63 5.54
C GLY A 130 -9.36 -0.30 4.36
N SER A 131 -10.37 -0.42 3.49
CA SER A 131 -10.33 -1.29 2.31
C SER A 131 -9.39 -0.76 1.21
N PHE A 132 -9.12 -1.60 0.21
CA PHE A 132 -8.33 -1.22 -0.96
C PHE A 132 -8.96 -0.07 -1.77
N ASP A 133 -10.30 0.08 -1.77
CA ASP A 133 -11.00 1.20 -2.40
C ASP A 133 -10.88 2.51 -1.60
N GLN A 134 -10.54 2.43 -0.31
CA GLN A 134 -10.44 3.56 0.62
C GLN A 134 -9.02 4.16 0.68
N THR A 135 -8.10 3.67 -0.15
CA THR A 135 -6.69 4.08 -0.16
C THR A 135 -6.36 4.82 -1.45
N MET A 136 -5.93 6.08 -1.34
CA MET A 136 -5.38 6.84 -2.48
C MET A 136 -3.98 6.34 -2.82
N VAL A 137 -3.65 6.23 -4.10
CA VAL A 137 -2.32 5.79 -4.56
C VAL A 137 -1.62 6.88 -5.36
N LEU A 138 -0.49 7.32 -4.82
CA LEU A 138 0.34 8.36 -5.42
C LEU A 138 1.67 7.77 -5.94
N LEU A 139 2.12 8.26 -7.09
CA LEU A 139 3.46 8.03 -7.60
C LEU A 139 4.20 9.36 -7.68
N ASN A 140 5.26 9.53 -6.87
CA ASN A 140 6.00 10.78 -6.74
C ASN A 140 5.10 11.99 -6.41
N GLY A 141 4.03 11.77 -5.63
CA GLY A 141 3.07 12.79 -5.21
C GLY A 141 1.98 13.14 -6.24
N ILE A 142 1.87 12.39 -7.33
CA ILE A 142 0.81 12.50 -8.34
C ILE A 142 -0.19 11.37 -8.15
N ASP A 143 -1.48 11.68 -8.16
CA ASP A 143 -2.56 10.73 -8.00
C ASP A 143 -2.75 9.89 -9.27
N PHE A 144 -2.72 8.56 -9.08
CA PHE A 144 -2.99 7.55 -10.11
C PHE A 144 -4.03 6.52 -9.64
N THR A 145 -4.88 6.88 -8.68
CA THR A 145 -5.98 6.01 -8.22
C THR A 145 -6.92 5.66 -9.38
N ASP A 146 -7.37 4.40 -9.45
CA ASP A 146 -8.34 3.95 -10.45
C ASP A 146 -9.77 4.13 -9.92
N ALA A 147 -10.62 4.83 -10.66
CA ALA A 147 -11.99 5.09 -10.28
C ALA A 147 -12.93 3.89 -10.46
N ARG A 148 -12.50 2.86 -11.19
CA ARG A 148 -13.29 1.64 -11.40
C ARG A 148 -13.35 0.78 -10.15
N THR A 149 -12.17 0.50 -9.57
CA THR A 149 -11.99 -0.32 -8.37
C THR A 149 -10.59 -0.13 -7.80
N GLY A 150 -10.43 -0.22 -6.50
CA GLY A 150 -9.14 -0.18 -5.81
C GLY A 150 -8.25 -1.41 -6.06
N HIS A 151 -8.80 -2.54 -6.52
CA HIS A 151 -8.03 -3.76 -6.83
C HIS A 151 -6.85 -3.52 -7.78
N GLN A 152 -6.96 -2.56 -8.67
CA GLN A 152 -5.92 -2.22 -9.65
C GLN A 152 -5.15 -0.94 -9.32
N SER A 153 -5.54 -0.20 -8.27
CA SER A 153 -4.98 1.12 -7.98
C SER A 153 -3.47 1.09 -7.71
N HIS A 154 -2.98 0.09 -6.99
CA HIS A 154 -1.55 -0.07 -6.68
C HIS A 154 -0.75 -0.80 -7.76
N ALA A 155 -1.40 -1.35 -8.78
CA ALA A 155 -0.74 -1.98 -9.92
C ALA A 155 -0.15 -0.89 -10.84
N LEU A 156 0.98 -0.34 -10.42
CA LEU A 156 1.71 0.70 -11.15
C LEU A 156 2.89 0.08 -11.90
N PRO A 157 3.24 0.61 -13.08
CA PRO A 157 4.35 0.12 -13.90
C PRO A 157 5.73 0.51 -13.35
N VAL A 158 5.95 0.27 -12.05
CA VAL A 158 7.19 0.63 -11.35
C VAL A 158 7.65 -0.55 -10.51
N ASP A 159 8.74 -1.19 -10.93
CA ASP A 159 9.34 -2.26 -10.15
C ASP A 159 9.98 -1.74 -8.86
N LEU A 160 10.06 -2.65 -7.87
CA LEU A 160 10.69 -2.37 -6.59
C LEU A 160 12.09 -1.77 -6.76
N ASP A 161 12.84 -2.16 -7.79
CA ASP A 161 14.18 -1.65 -8.08
C ASP A 161 14.24 -0.16 -8.38
N CYS A 162 13.15 0.40 -8.87
CA CYS A 162 13.00 1.84 -9.08
C CYS A 162 12.42 2.58 -7.89
N ILE A 163 11.95 1.89 -6.85
CA ILE A 163 11.33 2.49 -5.68
C ILE A 163 12.41 2.74 -4.62
N SER A 164 12.50 3.98 -4.12
CA SER A 164 13.36 4.33 -3.00
C SER A 164 12.66 4.21 -1.65
N ALA A 165 11.39 4.58 -1.60
CA ALA A 165 10.58 4.57 -0.39
C ALA A 165 9.09 4.51 -0.74
N VAL A 166 8.30 3.99 0.19
CA VAL A 166 6.84 4.12 0.21
C VAL A 166 6.44 4.71 1.55
N GLU A 167 5.59 5.68 1.54
CA GLU A 167 5.15 6.40 2.73
C GLU A 167 3.63 6.53 2.75
N LEU A 168 3.04 6.45 3.93
CA LEU A 168 1.65 6.80 4.17
C LEU A 168 1.58 8.29 4.52
N ILE A 169 0.78 9.03 3.79
CA ILE A 169 0.55 10.46 4.00
C ILE A 169 -0.85 10.63 4.58
N ASP A 170 -0.93 11.25 5.74
CA ASP A 170 -2.17 11.55 6.45
C ASP A 170 -2.62 12.99 6.19
N GLY A 171 -3.94 13.23 6.31
CA GLY A 171 -4.50 14.59 6.21
C GLY A 171 -4.34 15.22 4.82
N VAL A 172 -4.30 14.42 3.76
CA VAL A 172 -4.25 14.92 2.38
C VAL A 172 -5.59 15.56 2.05
N PRO A 173 -5.62 16.86 1.68
CA PRO A 173 -6.85 17.46 1.18
C PRO A 173 -7.26 16.80 -0.14
N GLY A 174 -8.50 16.34 -0.24
CA GLY A 174 -9.03 15.78 -1.48
C GLY A 174 -9.80 14.49 -1.30
N VAL A 175 -10.24 13.97 -2.44
CA VAL A 175 -11.04 12.74 -2.57
C VAL A 175 -10.12 11.53 -2.64
N GLY A 176 -10.54 10.41 -2.08
CA GLY A 176 -9.88 9.10 -2.24
C GLY A 176 -8.94 8.70 -1.10
N ALA A 177 -8.64 9.59 -0.15
CA ALA A 177 -7.74 9.32 0.96
C ALA A 177 -8.47 8.97 2.27
N TYR A 178 -9.56 8.19 2.23
CA TYR A 178 -10.34 7.81 3.41
C TYR A 178 -9.46 7.15 4.48
N ALA A 179 -8.66 6.16 4.10
CA ALA A 179 -7.73 5.46 4.98
C ALA A 179 -6.32 6.07 4.99
N GLY A 180 -6.05 7.01 4.09
CA GLY A 180 -4.78 7.67 3.86
C GLY A 180 -4.33 7.59 2.40
N ALA A 181 -3.20 8.24 2.08
CA ALA A 181 -2.60 8.18 0.75
C ALA A 181 -1.25 7.43 0.81
N VAL A 182 -1.10 6.38 0.02
CA VAL A 182 0.17 5.66 -0.17
C VAL A 182 0.96 6.34 -1.27
N ASN A 183 2.08 6.95 -0.93
CA ASN A 183 2.96 7.61 -1.90
C ASN A 183 4.19 6.74 -2.20
N ILE A 184 4.28 6.26 -3.42
CA ILE A 184 5.41 5.51 -3.93
C ILE A 184 6.43 6.51 -4.48
N ARG A 185 7.63 6.51 -3.92
CA ARG A 185 8.73 7.40 -4.34
C ARG A 185 9.75 6.61 -5.12
N THR A 186 10.05 7.06 -6.33
CA THR A 186 11.08 6.42 -7.16
C THR A 186 12.48 6.73 -6.67
N ALA A 187 13.45 5.95 -7.12
CA ALA A 187 14.86 6.09 -6.78
C ALA A 187 15.40 7.48 -7.16
N PRO A 188 16.42 7.98 -6.46
CA PRO A 188 17.08 9.22 -6.83
C PRO A 188 17.64 9.16 -8.24
N LEU A 189 17.57 10.28 -8.95
CA LEU A 189 18.13 10.43 -10.29
C LEU A 189 19.67 10.59 -10.29
N ARG A 190 20.27 10.75 -9.11
CA ARG A 190 21.72 10.82 -8.89
C ARG A 190 22.13 9.89 -7.75
N PRO A 191 23.29 9.25 -7.78
CA PRO A 191 24.33 9.29 -8.81
C PRO A 191 23.93 8.55 -10.09
N THR A 192 24.72 8.70 -11.16
CA THR A 192 24.59 7.92 -12.40
C THR A 192 24.94 6.46 -12.15
N TYR A 193 24.05 5.55 -12.54
CA TYR A 193 24.26 4.10 -12.41
C TYR A 193 23.52 3.32 -13.50
N LEU A 194 24.01 2.10 -13.74
CA LEU A 194 23.33 1.07 -14.52
C LEU A 194 23.25 -0.19 -13.66
N ARG A 195 22.07 -0.81 -13.58
CA ARG A 195 21.83 -2.05 -12.86
C ARG A 195 21.14 -3.07 -13.75
N LEU A 196 21.71 -4.26 -13.76
CA LEU A 196 21.16 -5.46 -14.40
C LEU A 196 20.86 -6.47 -13.29
N GLU A 197 19.68 -7.09 -13.33
CA GLU A 197 19.32 -8.17 -12.43
C GLU A 197 18.67 -9.31 -13.19
N ALA A 198 19.07 -10.53 -12.86
CA ALA A 198 18.42 -11.75 -13.34
C ALA A 198 18.26 -12.73 -12.18
N SER A 199 17.09 -13.35 -12.07
CA SER A 199 16.84 -14.40 -11.08
C SER A 199 15.91 -15.48 -11.62
N GLY A 200 16.03 -16.67 -11.04
CA GLY A 200 15.20 -17.83 -11.37
C GLY A 200 14.97 -18.70 -10.14
N GLY A 201 14.01 -19.59 -10.20
CA GLY A 201 13.70 -20.43 -9.04
C GLY A 201 12.59 -21.44 -9.28
N GLN A 202 12.02 -21.92 -8.18
CA GLN A 202 10.92 -22.89 -8.20
C GLN A 202 9.73 -22.41 -9.02
N TYR A 203 8.91 -23.33 -9.48
CA TYR A 203 7.68 -23.08 -10.25
C TYR A 203 7.94 -22.36 -11.59
N GLY A 204 9.07 -22.62 -12.25
CA GLY A 204 9.43 -21.95 -13.49
C GLY A 204 9.59 -20.44 -13.37
N TYR A 205 9.84 -19.96 -12.13
CA TYR A 205 10.03 -18.53 -11.89
C TYR A 205 11.24 -17.99 -12.63
N GLY A 206 11.05 -16.88 -13.32
CA GLY A 206 12.08 -16.12 -14.00
C GLY A 206 11.82 -14.62 -13.86
N TYR A 207 12.87 -13.84 -13.60
CA TYR A 207 12.85 -12.39 -13.53
C TYR A 207 14.09 -11.80 -14.18
N GLY A 208 13.89 -10.77 -14.97
CA GLY A 208 14.94 -9.94 -15.54
C GLY A 208 14.59 -8.46 -15.39
N ASN A 209 15.56 -7.63 -14.99
CA ASN A 209 15.42 -6.19 -14.86
C ASN A 209 16.66 -5.47 -15.40
N LEU A 210 16.41 -4.41 -16.17
CA LEU A 210 17.38 -3.40 -16.55
C LEU A 210 16.90 -2.07 -15.99
N SER A 211 17.68 -1.43 -15.13
CA SER A 211 17.36 -0.11 -14.57
C SER A 211 18.60 0.76 -14.47
N GLY A 212 18.41 2.07 -14.50
CA GLY A 212 19.52 2.99 -14.38
C GLY A 212 19.09 4.43 -14.31
N ALA A 213 20.03 5.28 -13.86
CA ALA A 213 19.87 6.71 -13.85
C ALA A 213 21.09 7.39 -14.43
N VAL A 214 20.87 8.48 -15.17
CA VAL A 214 21.92 9.34 -15.70
C VAL A 214 21.58 10.79 -15.42
N SER A 215 22.61 11.58 -15.06
CA SER A 215 22.47 13.01 -14.85
C SER A 215 23.54 13.74 -15.65
N ALA A 216 23.12 14.66 -16.51
CA ALA A 216 23.96 15.48 -17.37
C ALA A 216 23.48 16.94 -17.31
N GLY A 217 24.29 17.81 -16.71
CA GLY A 217 23.96 19.23 -16.56
C GLY A 217 22.64 19.44 -15.83
N ARG A 218 21.65 19.97 -16.54
CA ARG A 218 20.30 20.28 -16.04
C ARG A 218 19.30 19.14 -16.20
N PHE A 219 19.68 18.07 -16.89
CA PHE A 219 18.83 16.91 -17.12
C PHE A 219 19.21 15.76 -16.19
N SER A 220 18.20 15.02 -15.73
CA SER A 220 18.37 13.74 -15.08
C SER A 220 17.27 12.79 -15.53
N VAL A 221 17.60 11.55 -15.82
CA VAL A 221 16.69 10.52 -16.29
C VAL A 221 16.91 9.26 -15.48
N LEU A 222 15.82 8.63 -15.03
CA LEU A 222 15.75 7.27 -14.50
C LEU A 222 14.91 6.45 -15.47
N GLY A 223 15.37 5.27 -15.84
CA GLY A 223 14.60 4.32 -16.65
C GLY A 223 14.70 2.91 -16.10
N ALA A 224 13.67 2.10 -16.33
CA ALA A 224 13.66 0.68 -16.04
C ALA A 224 12.75 -0.08 -17.00
N ALA A 225 13.13 -1.33 -17.26
CA ALA A 225 12.29 -2.32 -17.92
C ALA A 225 12.50 -3.67 -17.25
N SER A 226 11.42 -4.42 -17.06
CA SER A 226 11.49 -5.75 -16.47
C SER A 226 10.50 -6.73 -17.09
N TYR A 227 10.83 -8.00 -16.94
CA TYR A 227 9.96 -9.13 -17.23
C TYR A 227 10.00 -10.12 -16.09
N ARG A 228 8.81 -10.60 -15.68
CA ARG A 228 8.65 -11.61 -14.62
C ARG A 228 7.65 -12.65 -15.06
N ARG A 229 7.97 -13.93 -14.82
CA ARG A 229 7.06 -15.05 -15.14
C ARG A 229 7.13 -16.13 -14.08
N SER A 230 6.11 -17.00 -14.07
CA SER A 230 6.11 -18.29 -13.38
C SER A 230 5.12 -19.24 -14.04
N ASP A 231 5.37 -20.54 -13.96
CA ASP A 231 4.44 -21.57 -14.42
C ASP A 231 3.34 -21.87 -13.37
N GLY A 232 3.43 -21.22 -12.18
CA GLY A 232 2.45 -21.35 -11.11
C GLY A 232 2.77 -22.46 -10.11
N TYR A 233 2.42 -22.23 -8.83
CA TYR A 233 2.64 -23.19 -7.73
C TYR A 233 1.49 -24.19 -7.54
N ARG A 234 0.37 -23.98 -8.24
CA ARG A 234 -0.79 -24.87 -8.35
C ARG A 234 -1.50 -24.63 -9.68
N HIS A 235 -2.54 -25.42 -9.97
CA HIS A 235 -3.33 -25.26 -11.18
C HIS A 235 -3.76 -23.81 -11.39
N ASN A 236 -3.59 -23.29 -12.63
CA ASN A 236 -4.02 -21.95 -13.05
C ASN A 236 -3.58 -20.83 -12.10
N THR A 237 -2.27 -20.81 -11.76
CA THR A 237 -1.60 -19.73 -11.01
C THR A 237 -0.32 -19.27 -11.71
N ASP A 238 -0.22 -19.58 -13.00
CA ASP A 238 0.80 -19.07 -13.91
C ASP A 238 0.64 -17.56 -14.11
N PHE A 239 1.74 -16.88 -14.39
CA PHE A 239 1.69 -15.44 -14.70
C PHE A 239 2.84 -15.01 -15.61
N SER A 240 2.61 -13.93 -16.34
CA SER A 240 3.64 -13.12 -16.98
C SER A 240 3.35 -11.63 -16.77
N ASN A 241 4.40 -10.85 -16.53
CA ASN A 241 4.30 -9.43 -16.22
C ASN A 241 5.46 -8.67 -16.87
N TYR A 242 5.13 -7.68 -17.69
CA TYR A 242 6.05 -6.73 -18.32
C TYR A 242 5.86 -5.36 -17.69
N ASN A 243 6.96 -4.69 -17.33
CA ASN A 243 6.95 -3.31 -16.86
C ASN A 243 7.99 -2.48 -17.62
N ALA A 244 7.63 -1.24 -17.92
CA ALA A 244 8.55 -0.21 -18.36
C ALA A 244 8.21 1.11 -17.68
N PHE A 245 9.22 1.82 -17.18
CA PHE A 245 9.07 3.08 -16.50
C PHE A 245 10.19 4.04 -16.85
N VAL A 246 9.86 5.30 -17.01
CA VAL A 246 10.82 6.40 -17.18
C VAL A 246 10.39 7.60 -16.34
N ARG A 247 11.37 8.26 -15.72
CA ARG A 247 11.20 9.57 -15.09
C ARG A 247 12.34 10.47 -15.53
N ALA A 248 12.00 11.66 -16.01
CA ALA A 248 12.95 12.67 -16.45
C ALA A 248 12.70 13.99 -15.73
N THR A 249 13.78 14.67 -15.31
CA THR A 249 13.68 16.01 -14.75
C THR A 249 14.57 16.99 -15.50
N TYR A 250 14.10 18.21 -15.59
CA TYR A 250 14.83 19.31 -16.21
C TYR A 250 14.77 20.56 -15.34
N ASP A 251 15.94 21.06 -14.95
CA ASP A 251 16.07 22.36 -14.28
C ASP A 251 16.18 23.46 -15.33
N GLY A 252 15.07 24.09 -15.67
CA GLY A 252 14.96 25.19 -16.62
C GLY A 252 15.46 26.54 -16.08
N GLY A 253 15.98 26.60 -14.85
CA GLY A 253 16.40 27.84 -14.20
C GLY A 253 15.24 28.83 -14.05
N ARG A 254 15.26 29.95 -14.80
CA ARG A 254 14.17 30.94 -14.78
C ARG A 254 12.83 30.40 -15.29
N ALA A 255 12.84 29.37 -16.13
CA ALA A 255 11.62 28.73 -16.62
C ALA A 255 10.97 27.79 -15.59
N GLY A 256 11.70 27.44 -14.53
CA GLY A 256 11.25 26.53 -13.47
C GLY A 256 11.77 25.12 -13.65
N PHE A 257 11.33 24.24 -12.77
CA PHE A 257 11.69 22.83 -12.72
C PHE A 257 10.55 21.97 -13.33
N PHE A 258 10.93 21.05 -14.19
CA PHE A 258 10.00 20.11 -14.85
C PHE A 258 10.31 18.68 -14.40
N ASP A 259 9.27 17.89 -14.15
CA ASP A 259 9.34 16.49 -13.74
C ASP A 259 8.31 15.70 -14.54
N LEU A 260 8.77 14.91 -15.48
CA LEU A 260 8.00 14.04 -16.36
C LEU A 260 8.15 12.60 -15.90
N GLN A 261 7.06 11.85 -15.84
CA GLN A 261 7.11 10.40 -15.68
C GLN A 261 6.11 9.73 -16.61
N ALA A 262 6.48 8.54 -17.07
CA ALA A 262 5.62 7.66 -17.87
C ALA A 262 5.93 6.20 -17.58
N GLY A 263 4.93 5.34 -17.71
CA GLY A 263 5.11 3.92 -17.51
C GLY A 263 4.05 3.09 -18.22
N TRP A 264 4.41 1.85 -18.46
CA TRP A 264 3.53 0.85 -19.06
C TRP A 264 3.74 -0.51 -18.38
N GLN A 265 2.63 -1.20 -18.13
CA GLN A 265 2.59 -2.54 -17.55
C GLN A 265 1.60 -3.38 -18.32
N ASP A 266 1.94 -4.65 -18.53
CA ASP A 266 1.06 -5.67 -19.11
C ASP A 266 1.19 -6.95 -18.29
N ARG A 267 0.07 -7.52 -17.83
CA ARG A 267 0.03 -8.69 -16.95
C ARG A 267 -1.03 -9.68 -17.40
N ASP A 268 -0.61 -10.93 -17.52
CA ASP A 268 -1.47 -12.09 -17.70
C ASP A 268 -1.31 -13.02 -16.51
N PHE A 269 -2.40 -13.49 -15.92
CA PHE A 269 -2.31 -14.45 -14.82
C PHE A 269 -3.53 -15.33 -14.65
N GLY A 270 -3.30 -16.59 -14.28
CA GLY A 270 -4.31 -17.49 -13.80
C GLY A 270 -4.84 -17.02 -12.45
N SER A 271 -6.16 -16.91 -12.33
CA SER A 271 -6.84 -16.32 -11.16
C SER A 271 -7.61 -17.39 -10.37
N ASN A 272 -6.97 -18.56 -10.11
CA ASN A 272 -7.58 -19.70 -9.43
C ASN A 272 -8.25 -19.29 -8.10
N GLY A 273 -9.57 -19.24 -8.07
CA GLY A 273 -10.36 -18.92 -6.90
C GLY A 273 -10.44 -17.44 -6.52
N PHE A 274 -9.93 -16.49 -7.34
CA PHE A 274 -9.79 -15.08 -6.93
C PHE A 274 -11.12 -14.40 -6.60
N TYR A 275 -12.14 -14.54 -7.43
CA TYR A 275 -13.44 -13.89 -7.26
C TYR A 275 -14.55 -14.87 -6.86
N ALA A 276 -14.35 -16.16 -7.16
CA ALA A 276 -15.18 -17.25 -6.72
C ALA A 276 -14.26 -18.40 -6.30
N ALA A 277 -14.14 -18.62 -4.98
CA ALA A 277 -13.18 -19.58 -4.41
C ALA A 277 -13.38 -21.02 -4.91
N TYR A 278 -14.58 -21.35 -5.38
CA TYR A 278 -14.92 -22.65 -5.96
C TYR A 278 -14.59 -22.80 -7.45
N ASN A 279 -14.18 -21.72 -8.16
CA ASN A 279 -13.82 -21.79 -9.58
C ASN A 279 -12.30 -21.69 -9.76
N PRO A 280 -11.62 -22.79 -10.15
CA PRO A 280 -10.16 -22.79 -10.32
C PRO A 280 -9.69 -22.27 -11.67
N ASP A 281 -10.57 -22.04 -12.66
CA ASP A 281 -10.20 -21.80 -14.05
C ASP A 281 -10.31 -20.33 -14.48
N GLN A 282 -10.50 -19.41 -13.51
CA GLN A 282 -10.56 -17.97 -13.75
C GLN A 282 -9.22 -17.45 -14.28
N TRP A 283 -9.28 -16.45 -15.13
CA TRP A 283 -8.08 -15.83 -15.70
C TRP A 283 -8.28 -14.32 -15.88
N GLU A 284 -7.19 -13.58 -15.80
CA GLU A 284 -7.22 -12.13 -15.92
C GLU A 284 -6.04 -11.60 -16.74
N HIS A 285 -6.31 -10.61 -17.60
CA HIS A 285 -5.33 -9.79 -18.29
C HIS A 285 -5.56 -8.33 -17.94
N THR A 286 -4.51 -7.64 -17.50
CA THR A 286 -4.55 -6.22 -17.19
C THR A 286 -3.41 -5.49 -17.88
N ALA A 287 -3.71 -4.33 -18.48
CA ALA A 287 -2.71 -3.44 -19.03
C ALA A 287 -2.91 -2.02 -18.51
N THR A 288 -1.83 -1.39 -18.04
CA THR A 288 -1.85 -0.03 -17.49
C THR A 288 -0.81 0.83 -18.20
N ALA A 289 -1.24 1.97 -18.72
CA ALA A 289 -0.35 3.05 -19.16
C ALA A 289 -0.60 4.29 -18.31
N LEU A 290 0.46 4.96 -17.88
CA LEU A 290 0.35 6.22 -17.14
C LEU A 290 1.41 7.23 -17.55
N GLY A 291 1.09 8.50 -17.32
CA GLY A 291 2.04 9.58 -17.50
C GLY A 291 1.63 10.80 -16.68
N SER A 292 2.61 11.62 -16.33
CA SER A 292 2.36 12.93 -15.74
C SER A 292 3.49 13.92 -16.04
N LEU A 293 3.11 15.18 -16.04
CA LEU A 293 4.04 16.31 -16.11
C LEU A 293 3.77 17.22 -14.91
N ARG A 294 4.81 17.55 -14.15
CA ARG A 294 4.77 18.54 -13.08
C ARG A 294 5.74 19.67 -13.40
N TRP A 295 5.27 20.90 -13.23
CA TRP A 295 6.05 22.11 -13.31
C TRP A 295 6.06 22.85 -11.99
N LEU A 296 7.22 23.38 -11.59
CA LEU A 296 7.41 24.13 -10.34
C LEU A 296 8.27 25.36 -10.63
N LYS A 297 7.87 26.52 -10.14
CA LYS A 297 8.64 27.75 -10.27
C LYS A 297 8.61 28.55 -8.96
N THR A 298 9.78 28.91 -8.46
CA THR A 298 9.91 29.79 -7.30
C THR A 298 10.38 31.17 -7.75
N ALA A 299 9.74 32.23 -7.27
CA ALA A 299 10.05 33.61 -7.55
C ALA A 299 9.90 34.44 -6.26
N GLY A 300 11.02 34.76 -5.62
CA GLY A 300 11.04 35.41 -4.31
C GLY A 300 10.32 34.56 -3.26
N ARG A 301 9.30 35.14 -2.61
CA ARG A 301 8.47 34.47 -1.60
C ARG A 301 7.34 33.60 -2.17
N PHE A 302 7.14 33.60 -3.48
CA PHE A 302 6.10 32.84 -4.13
C PHE A 302 6.66 31.61 -4.82
N SER A 303 5.94 30.48 -4.71
CA SER A 303 6.19 29.28 -5.50
C SER A 303 4.90 28.89 -6.20
N LEU A 304 4.97 28.65 -7.49
CA LEU A 304 3.85 28.19 -8.31
C LEU A 304 4.10 26.76 -8.75
N GLY A 305 3.04 25.97 -8.75
CA GLY A 305 3.10 24.59 -9.22
C GLY A 305 1.89 24.24 -10.09
N ALA A 306 2.14 23.43 -11.10
CA ALA A 306 1.13 22.81 -11.93
C ALA A 306 1.49 21.34 -12.16
N ALA A 307 0.46 20.48 -12.24
CA ALA A 307 0.64 19.09 -12.62
C ALA A 307 -0.55 18.63 -13.48
N ALA A 308 -0.25 17.75 -14.43
CA ALA A 308 -1.25 17.02 -15.19
C ALA A 308 -0.88 15.54 -15.17
N SER A 309 -1.88 14.66 -15.10
CA SER A 309 -1.71 13.21 -15.10
C SER A 309 -2.74 12.53 -15.99
N TYR A 310 -2.36 11.39 -16.52
CA TYR A 310 -3.22 10.49 -17.26
C TYR A 310 -2.90 9.05 -16.90
N ARG A 311 -3.94 8.26 -16.64
CA ARG A 311 -3.86 6.80 -16.50
C ARG A 311 -4.92 6.15 -17.36
N LYS A 312 -4.49 5.23 -18.19
CA LYS A 312 -5.34 4.31 -18.91
C LYS A 312 -5.18 2.92 -18.32
N ASN A 313 -6.29 2.25 -18.05
CA ASN A 313 -6.26 0.88 -17.57
C ASN A 313 -7.23 0.03 -18.40
N PHE A 314 -6.73 -1.07 -18.89
CA PHE A 314 -7.49 -2.14 -19.53
C PHE A 314 -7.54 -3.33 -18.60
N ASP A 315 -8.72 -3.99 -18.53
CA ASP A 315 -8.93 -5.20 -17.76
C ASP A 315 -9.86 -6.14 -18.52
N ARG A 316 -9.45 -7.38 -18.61
CA ARG A 316 -10.23 -8.49 -19.13
C ARG A 316 -10.24 -9.61 -18.10
N TYR A 317 -11.42 -9.96 -17.64
CA TYR A 317 -11.66 -11.08 -16.75
C TYR A 317 -12.41 -12.19 -17.50
N ASP A 318 -11.90 -13.40 -17.41
CA ASP A 318 -12.52 -14.62 -17.94
C ASP A 318 -12.98 -15.50 -16.77
N TRP A 319 -14.25 -15.89 -16.76
CA TRP A 319 -14.75 -16.89 -15.80
C TRP A 319 -14.09 -18.26 -15.99
N THR A 320 -13.88 -18.65 -17.23
CA THR A 320 -13.03 -19.75 -17.64
C THR A 320 -12.07 -19.20 -18.68
N ARG A 321 -10.78 -19.48 -18.56
CA ARG A 321 -9.74 -18.96 -19.44
C ARG A 321 -10.12 -19.10 -20.93
N GLY A 322 -10.14 -18.00 -21.66
CA GLY A 322 -10.53 -17.92 -23.08
C GLY A 322 -11.97 -17.50 -23.33
N THR A 323 -12.84 -17.35 -22.33
CA THR A 323 -14.27 -17.08 -22.51
C THR A 323 -14.66 -15.59 -22.47
N ALA A 324 -13.78 -14.70 -21.97
CA ALA A 324 -13.98 -13.25 -21.89
C ALA A 324 -15.34 -12.81 -21.33
N MET A 325 -15.52 -12.93 -20.01
CA MET A 325 -16.75 -12.55 -19.33
C MET A 325 -16.91 -11.04 -19.18
N ASN A 326 -15.88 -10.36 -18.65
CA ASN A 326 -15.89 -8.92 -18.43
C ASN A 326 -14.72 -8.24 -19.13
N ARG A 327 -14.98 -7.04 -19.65
CA ARG A 327 -13.94 -6.15 -20.19
C ARG A 327 -14.21 -4.72 -19.76
N HIS A 328 -13.15 -4.06 -19.28
CA HIS A 328 -13.20 -2.68 -18.82
C HIS A 328 -12.04 -1.90 -19.42
N ASN A 329 -12.30 -0.66 -19.77
CA ASN A 329 -11.30 0.28 -20.26
C ASN A 329 -11.54 1.62 -19.57
N THR A 330 -10.62 2.05 -18.71
CA THR A 330 -10.75 3.29 -17.94
C THR A 330 -9.75 4.33 -18.40
N ASP A 331 -10.18 5.58 -18.42
CA ASP A 331 -9.37 6.76 -18.62
C ASP A 331 -9.51 7.67 -17.41
N ASN A 332 -8.40 7.95 -16.72
CA ASN A 332 -8.36 8.82 -15.55
C ASN A 332 -7.42 10.00 -15.87
N VAL A 333 -7.95 11.20 -15.90
CA VAL A 333 -7.21 12.46 -16.16
C VAL A 333 -7.21 13.27 -14.88
N GLY A 334 -6.05 13.78 -14.48
CA GLY A 334 -5.89 14.68 -13.34
C GLY A 334 -5.21 15.99 -13.75
N ALA A 335 -5.64 17.10 -13.15
CA ALA A 335 -4.97 18.39 -13.25
C ALA A 335 -4.93 19.04 -11.87
N LYS A 336 -3.81 19.68 -11.52
CA LYS A 336 -3.61 20.33 -10.22
C LYS A 336 -2.82 21.62 -10.40
N LEU A 337 -3.30 22.68 -9.73
CA LEU A 337 -2.63 23.98 -9.67
C LEU A 337 -2.51 24.42 -8.23
N TRP A 338 -1.37 25.01 -7.85
CA TRP A 338 -1.20 25.58 -6.51
C TRP A 338 -0.21 26.73 -6.50
N ALA A 339 -0.36 27.58 -5.48
CA ALA A 339 0.55 28.67 -5.22
C ALA A 339 0.89 28.70 -3.73
N ASP A 340 2.17 28.81 -3.40
CA ASP A 340 2.68 28.99 -2.06
C ASP A 340 3.15 30.43 -1.89
N CYS A 341 2.89 31.02 -0.73
CA CYS A 341 3.45 32.29 -0.29
C CYS A 341 4.17 32.09 1.05
N ASP A 342 5.51 32.27 1.06
CA ASP A 342 6.33 32.24 2.27
C ASP A 342 6.44 33.66 2.84
N TRP A 343 5.95 33.88 4.06
CA TRP A 343 5.90 35.16 4.72
C TRP A 343 6.12 35.05 6.23
N ALA A 344 6.18 36.17 6.95
CA ALA A 344 6.53 36.17 8.36
C ALA A 344 5.62 35.30 9.25
N ALA A 345 4.34 35.14 8.88
CA ALA A 345 3.41 34.29 9.62
C ALA A 345 3.59 32.79 9.31
N GLY A 346 4.29 32.42 8.24
CA GLY A 346 4.48 31.02 7.79
C GLY A 346 4.31 30.86 6.30
N VAL A 347 3.99 29.65 5.84
CA VAL A 347 3.71 29.35 4.44
C VAL A 347 2.22 29.14 4.25
N THR A 348 1.62 29.96 3.38
CA THR A 348 0.22 29.81 2.96
C THR A 348 0.19 29.23 1.56
N THR A 349 -0.53 28.13 1.38
CA THR A 349 -0.75 27.48 0.10
C THR A 349 -2.21 27.55 -0.27
N VAL A 350 -2.53 27.98 -1.49
CA VAL A 350 -3.85 27.85 -2.11
C VAL A 350 -3.74 26.96 -3.32
N GLY A 351 -4.69 26.08 -3.52
CA GLY A 351 -4.67 25.19 -4.66
C GLY A 351 -6.03 24.62 -5.02
N GLY A 352 -6.05 23.99 -6.18
CA GLY A 352 -7.20 23.24 -6.65
C GLY A 352 -6.75 22.10 -7.53
N ASP A 353 -7.56 21.07 -7.57
CA ASP A 353 -7.39 19.93 -8.45
C ASP A 353 -8.72 19.54 -9.09
N TYR A 354 -8.60 18.96 -10.26
CA TYR A 354 -9.69 18.46 -11.04
C TYR A 354 -9.37 17.05 -11.51
N ALA A 355 -10.35 16.16 -11.47
CA ALA A 355 -10.24 14.84 -12.03
C ALA A 355 -11.43 14.51 -12.93
N PHE A 356 -11.12 13.88 -14.06
CA PHE A 356 -12.07 13.29 -14.99
C PHE A 356 -11.80 11.80 -15.07
N ASN A 357 -12.84 11.00 -14.77
CA ASN A 357 -12.80 9.56 -14.87
C ASN A 357 -13.84 9.10 -15.91
N HIS A 358 -13.42 8.22 -16.79
CA HIS A 358 -14.30 7.64 -17.80
C HIS A 358 -14.08 6.13 -17.88
N ILE A 359 -15.14 5.39 -18.11
CA ILE A 359 -15.10 3.94 -18.31
C ILE A 359 -15.94 3.54 -19.52
N TYR A 360 -15.38 2.69 -20.36
CA TYR A 360 -16.10 1.79 -21.27
C TYR A 360 -16.08 0.38 -20.68
N SER A 361 -17.22 -0.29 -20.65
CA SER A 361 -17.37 -1.58 -19.98
C SER A 361 -18.39 -2.48 -20.68
N THR A 362 -18.26 -3.78 -20.42
CA THR A 362 -19.31 -4.74 -20.78
C THR A 362 -20.51 -4.69 -19.84
N ASN A 363 -20.35 -4.16 -18.59
CA ASN A 363 -21.40 -4.22 -17.56
C ASN A 363 -21.36 -3.08 -16.53
N LEU A 364 -20.44 -2.11 -16.61
CA LEU A 364 -20.36 -0.98 -15.69
C LEU A 364 -20.70 0.33 -16.40
N GLY A 365 -21.63 1.10 -15.82
CA GLY A 365 -22.07 2.38 -16.36
C GLY A 365 -23.47 2.33 -16.99
N ASP A 366 -23.83 3.40 -17.69
CA ASP A 366 -25.08 3.51 -18.42
C ASP A 366 -24.99 2.73 -19.74
N LYS A 367 -26.08 2.10 -20.15
CA LYS A 367 -26.12 1.32 -21.40
C LYS A 367 -25.95 2.24 -22.61
N LEU A 368 -25.05 1.90 -23.51
CA LEU A 368 -24.84 2.61 -24.76
C LEU A 368 -25.99 2.32 -25.75
N SER A 369 -26.43 3.35 -26.49
CA SER A 369 -27.39 3.18 -27.58
C SER A 369 -26.83 2.35 -28.74
N VAL A 370 -25.53 2.48 -28.99
CA VAL A 370 -24.77 1.69 -29.96
C VAL A 370 -23.51 1.17 -29.23
N PRO A 371 -23.30 -0.16 -29.18
CA PRO A 371 -22.08 -0.71 -28.59
C PRO A 371 -20.81 -0.23 -29.33
N GLU A 372 -19.74 0.01 -28.57
CA GLU A 372 -18.41 0.33 -29.08
C GLU A 372 -17.49 -0.89 -28.97
N GLY A 373 -17.35 -1.63 -30.05
CA GLY A 373 -16.64 -2.91 -30.08
C GLY A 373 -17.26 -3.91 -29.10
N HIS A 374 -16.55 -4.26 -28.05
CA HIS A 374 -17.04 -5.18 -27.00
C HIS A 374 -17.79 -4.46 -25.86
N TYR A 375 -17.74 -3.15 -25.83
CA TYR A 375 -18.31 -2.37 -24.72
C TYR A 375 -19.76 -2.00 -24.99
N THR A 376 -20.60 -2.30 -24.04
CA THR A 376 -22.05 -2.07 -24.09
C THR A 376 -22.50 -0.98 -23.12
N HIS A 377 -21.59 -0.52 -22.24
CA HIS A 377 -21.85 0.48 -21.21
C HIS A 377 -20.71 1.50 -21.15
N ALA A 378 -21.02 2.70 -20.71
CA ALA A 378 -20.04 3.74 -20.44
C ALA A 378 -20.50 4.67 -19.31
N LYS A 379 -19.56 5.29 -18.61
CA LYS A 379 -19.83 6.32 -17.60
C LYS A 379 -18.68 7.30 -17.50
N ALA A 380 -19.03 8.58 -17.33
CA ALA A 380 -18.08 9.64 -17.04
C ALA A 380 -18.39 10.26 -15.67
N ARG A 381 -17.34 10.72 -14.99
CA ARG A 381 -17.43 11.41 -13.70
C ARG A 381 -16.40 12.54 -13.64
N HIS A 382 -16.85 13.71 -13.15
CA HIS A 382 -16.02 14.89 -12.93
C HIS A 382 -15.96 15.17 -11.43
N THR A 383 -14.79 15.53 -10.92
CA THR A 383 -14.61 16.00 -9.55
C THR A 383 -13.68 17.20 -9.51
N GLY A 384 -13.91 18.12 -8.58
CA GLY A 384 -13.06 19.28 -8.39
C GLY A 384 -12.87 19.58 -6.92
N ASN A 385 -11.66 19.97 -6.52
CA ASN A 385 -11.35 20.35 -5.16
C ASN A 385 -10.70 21.73 -5.14
N LEU A 386 -11.07 22.55 -4.16
CA LEU A 386 -10.41 23.81 -3.84
C LEU A 386 -9.98 23.75 -2.38
N TRP A 387 -8.76 24.17 -2.09
CA TRP A 387 -8.23 24.08 -0.73
C TRP A 387 -7.24 25.20 -0.42
N LEU A 388 -7.21 25.56 0.86
CA LEU A 388 -6.27 26.48 1.48
C LEU A 388 -5.56 25.76 2.61
N ARG A 389 -4.25 25.96 2.74
CA ARG A 389 -3.42 25.45 3.83
C ARG A 389 -2.52 26.54 4.35
N HIS A 390 -2.38 26.61 5.67
CA HIS A 390 -1.38 27.44 6.32
C HIS A 390 -0.52 26.59 7.25
N ALA A 391 0.82 26.75 7.18
CA ALA A 391 1.77 26.03 8.01
C ALA A 391 2.81 26.99 8.57
N LYS A 392 3.13 26.84 9.86
CA LYS A 392 4.19 27.60 10.51
C LYS A 392 5.08 26.70 11.34
N ARG A 393 6.38 26.99 11.31
CA ARG A 393 7.39 26.35 12.14
C ARG A 393 8.00 27.40 13.08
N TRP A 394 8.09 27.03 14.34
CA TRP A 394 8.87 27.68 15.39
C TRP A 394 10.10 26.82 15.72
N ARG A 395 10.89 27.23 16.69
CA ARG A 395 12.13 26.51 17.03
C ARG A 395 11.92 25.04 17.36
N HIS A 396 10.95 24.72 18.19
CA HIS A 396 10.66 23.36 18.68
C HIS A 396 9.24 22.89 18.33
N PHE A 397 8.46 23.72 17.69
CA PHE A 397 7.06 23.48 17.42
C PHE A 397 6.74 23.80 15.95
N ASP A 398 5.88 23.02 15.35
CA ASP A 398 5.28 23.31 14.05
C ASP A 398 3.78 22.99 14.08
N ALA A 399 3.01 23.71 13.30
CA ALA A 399 1.60 23.47 13.15
C ALA A 399 1.16 23.75 11.71
N ALA A 400 0.12 23.05 11.27
CA ALA A 400 -0.56 23.34 10.02
C ALA A 400 -2.06 23.12 10.15
N ALA A 401 -2.80 23.94 9.41
CA ALA A 401 -4.23 23.80 9.23
C ALA A 401 -4.57 23.86 7.74
N SER A 402 -5.52 23.08 7.31
CA SER A 402 -6.09 23.19 5.96
C SER A 402 -7.61 23.12 5.99
N ALA A 403 -8.24 23.81 5.04
CA ALA A 403 -9.67 23.73 4.77
C ALA A 403 -9.87 23.70 3.26
N GLY A 404 -10.89 23.00 2.81
CA GLY A 404 -11.20 22.86 1.40
C GLY A 404 -12.63 22.43 1.16
N VAL A 405 -13.01 22.46 -0.10
CA VAL A 405 -14.30 22.01 -0.60
C VAL A 405 -14.08 21.04 -1.74
N SER A 406 -14.79 19.93 -1.70
CA SER A 406 -14.86 18.94 -2.78
C SER A 406 -16.21 19.03 -3.47
N LEU A 407 -16.19 19.21 -4.79
CA LEU A 407 -17.34 19.29 -5.68
C LEU A 407 -17.41 17.98 -6.47
N THR A 408 -18.47 17.22 -6.28
CA THR A 408 -18.66 15.91 -6.90
C THR A 408 -20.06 15.77 -7.47
N PRO A 409 -20.35 14.79 -8.33
CA PRO A 409 -21.72 14.51 -8.79
C PRO A 409 -22.69 14.13 -7.65
N TYR A 410 -22.17 13.76 -6.49
CA TYR A 410 -22.93 13.35 -5.31
C TYR A 410 -23.14 14.51 -4.31
N GLY A 411 -22.74 15.72 -4.66
CA GLY A 411 -22.84 16.91 -3.81
C GLY A 411 -21.50 17.51 -3.42
N THR A 412 -21.57 18.48 -2.52
CA THR A 412 -20.43 19.26 -2.04
C THR A 412 -20.08 18.83 -0.63
N SER A 413 -18.78 18.56 -0.38
CA SER A 413 -18.26 18.20 0.94
C SER A 413 -17.18 19.15 1.40
N ALA A 414 -17.23 19.62 2.65
CA ALA A 414 -16.14 20.34 3.28
C ALA A 414 -15.10 19.35 3.80
N LEU A 415 -13.83 19.65 3.60
CA LEU A 415 -12.69 18.85 4.08
C LEU A 415 -11.75 19.76 4.87
N TRP A 416 -11.19 19.23 5.94
CA TRP A 416 -10.27 19.98 6.79
C TRP A 416 -9.17 19.09 7.38
N SER A 417 -8.03 19.68 7.75
CA SER A 417 -7.01 18.99 8.54
C SER A 417 -6.32 19.97 9.50
N LEU A 418 -5.94 19.43 10.67
CA LEU A 418 -5.11 20.10 11.67
C LEU A 418 -3.96 19.17 12.02
N SER A 419 -2.76 19.71 12.16
CA SER A 419 -1.60 18.96 12.64
C SER A 419 -0.67 19.85 13.46
N ALA A 420 -0.02 19.23 14.44
CA ALA A 420 0.99 19.86 15.27
C ALA A 420 2.14 18.89 15.52
N GLY A 421 3.36 19.41 15.56
CA GLY A 421 4.56 18.68 15.89
C GLY A 421 5.36 19.42 16.95
N TYR A 422 5.92 18.68 17.92
CA TYR A 422 6.76 19.21 18.97
C TYR A 422 8.05 18.41 19.11
N ALA A 423 9.19 19.07 19.02
CA ALA A 423 10.52 18.49 19.17
C ALA A 423 11.17 18.95 20.49
N PRO A 424 10.86 18.30 21.65
CA PRO A 424 11.37 18.71 22.96
C PRO A 424 12.88 18.55 23.10
N ALA A 425 13.45 17.57 22.40
CA ALA A 425 14.88 17.27 22.44
C ALA A 425 15.38 16.81 21.06
N ALA A 426 16.70 16.83 20.88
CA ALA A 426 17.32 16.35 19.66
C ALA A 426 16.98 14.87 19.43
N GLY A 427 16.41 14.58 18.29
CA GLY A 427 16.00 13.23 17.88
C GLY A 427 14.63 12.77 18.40
N LEU A 428 13.96 13.49 19.28
CA LEU A 428 12.60 13.19 19.74
C LEU A 428 11.60 14.16 19.11
N ARG A 429 10.56 13.60 18.47
CA ARG A 429 9.44 14.34 17.90
C ARG A 429 8.12 13.72 18.34
N LEU A 430 7.21 14.57 18.82
CA LEU A 430 5.83 14.23 19.12
C LEU A 430 4.93 14.87 18.07
N GLU A 431 3.91 14.15 17.64
CA GLU A 431 2.96 14.63 16.63
C GLU A 431 1.53 14.37 17.06
N ALA A 432 0.65 15.31 16.73
CA ALA A 432 -0.79 15.16 16.85
C ALA A 432 -1.46 15.64 15.57
N GLY A 433 -2.52 14.98 15.15
CA GLY A 433 -3.28 15.37 13.97
C GLY A 433 -4.74 14.97 14.07
N ALA A 434 -5.58 15.75 13.39
CA ALA A 434 -6.98 15.44 13.16
C ALA A 434 -7.36 15.90 11.74
N TRP A 435 -8.09 15.07 11.00
CA TRP A 435 -8.49 15.42 9.64
C TRP A 435 -9.75 14.71 9.22
N GLN A 436 -10.47 15.35 8.31
CA GLN A 436 -11.59 14.76 7.60
C GLN A 436 -11.15 14.30 6.22
N SER A 437 -11.58 13.11 5.84
CA SER A 437 -11.35 12.49 4.55
C SER A 437 -12.63 11.94 3.97
N MET A 438 -12.63 11.65 2.67
CA MET A 438 -13.77 11.07 1.98
C MET A 438 -13.33 10.10 0.86
N ARG A 439 -14.24 9.18 0.48
CA ARG A 439 -14.11 8.32 -0.70
C ARG A 439 -15.39 8.39 -1.53
N LEU A 440 -15.27 8.46 -2.83
CA LEU A 440 -16.41 8.31 -3.73
C LEU A 440 -16.70 6.82 -3.97
N PRO A 441 -17.97 6.45 -4.23
CA PRO A 441 -18.28 5.12 -4.74
C PRO A 441 -17.50 4.85 -6.02
N THR A 442 -16.95 3.65 -6.15
CA THR A 442 -16.31 3.20 -7.39
C THR A 442 -17.36 2.90 -8.47
N PHE A 443 -16.95 2.79 -9.72
CA PHE A 443 -17.88 2.34 -10.77
C PHE A 443 -18.35 0.90 -10.52
N THR A 444 -17.54 0.08 -9.85
CA THR A 444 -17.93 -1.27 -9.44
C THR A 444 -19.01 -1.25 -8.36
N ASP A 445 -18.87 -0.40 -7.33
CA ASP A 445 -19.89 -0.27 -6.27
C ASP A 445 -21.25 0.13 -6.84
N LEU A 446 -21.25 1.08 -7.80
CA LEU A 446 -22.47 1.66 -8.37
C LEU A 446 -23.15 0.79 -9.43
N TYR A 447 -22.40 0.05 -10.24
CA TYR A 447 -22.95 -0.53 -11.48
C TYR A 447 -22.79 -2.05 -11.57
N TYR A 448 -21.96 -2.69 -10.74
CA TYR A 448 -21.68 -4.12 -10.90
C TYR A 448 -22.87 -4.99 -10.50
N THR A 449 -23.35 -5.80 -11.44
CA THR A 449 -24.39 -6.80 -11.21
C THR A 449 -23.95 -8.14 -11.74
N SER A 450 -24.23 -9.20 -10.99
CA SER A 450 -23.94 -10.59 -11.35
C SER A 450 -25.03 -11.52 -10.82
N PRO A 451 -25.01 -12.82 -11.13
CA PRO A 451 -25.92 -13.77 -10.50
C PRO A 451 -25.87 -13.76 -8.98
N ALA A 452 -24.73 -13.38 -8.38
CA ALA A 452 -24.53 -13.35 -6.92
C ALA A 452 -24.51 -11.94 -6.32
N GLN A 453 -24.64 -10.86 -7.11
CA GLN A 453 -24.45 -9.47 -6.64
C GLN A 453 -25.47 -8.52 -7.27
N ILE A 454 -25.91 -7.53 -6.50
CA ILE A 454 -26.79 -6.44 -6.94
C ILE A 454 -26.13 -5.11 -6.59
N ASN A 455 -26.03 -4.23 -7.58
CA ASN A 455 -25.50 -2.87 -7.44
C ASN A 455 -26.49 -1.94 -6.72
N ASN A 456 -25.99 -0.73 -6.37
CA ASN A 456 -26.82 0.35 -5.84
C ASN A 456 -26.36 1.69 -6.45
N LEU A 457 -27.26 2.36 -7.16
CA LEU A 457 -27.01 3.64 -7.81
C LEU A 457 -27.15 4.85 -6.87
N ASP A 458 -27.78 4.66 -5.70
CA ASP A 458 -28.07 5.71 -4.72
C ASP A 458 -26.94 5.90 -3.69
N LEU A 459 -25.79 5.25 -3.88
CA LEU A 459 -24.63 5.39 -3.01
C LEU A 459 -24.10 6.82 -3.01
N THR A 460 -23.80 7.32 -1.82
CA THR A 460 -23.18 8.62 -1.58
C THR A 460 -21.72 8.45 -1.10
N PRO A 461 -20.91 9.52 -1.05
CA PRO A 461 -19.54 9.40 -0.58
C PRO A 461 -19.43 8.94 0.89
N GLU A 462 -18.44 8.09 1.16
CA GLU A 462 -18.03 7.78 2.54
C GLU A 462 -17.27 8.96 3.14
N HIS A 463 -17.45 9.18 4.44
CA HIS A 463 -16.73 10.20 5.20
C HIS A 463 -16.06 9.61 6.43
N ALA A 464 -14.90 10.13 6.80
CA ALA A 464 -14.24 9.78 8.06
C ALA A 464 -13.61 11.00 8.72
N VAL A 465 -13.58 10.99 10.06
CA VAL A 465 -12.72 11.84 10.85
C VAL A 465 -11.70 10.97 11.56
N THR A 466 -10.43 11.28 11.36
CA THR A 466 -9.32 10.54 11.96
C THR A 466 -8.56 11.43 12.93
N TYR A 467 -8.27 10.91 14.12
CA TYR A 467 -7.38 11.48 15.12
C TYR A 467 -6.13 10.61 15.25
N ARG A 468 -4.97 11.24 15.38
CA ARG A 468 -3.69 10.53 15.51
C ARG A 468 -2.77 11.22 16.49
N LEU A 469 -2.08 10.39 17.27
CA LEU A 469 -0.94 10.78 18.10
C LEU A 469 0.26 9.94 17.67
N GLY A 470 1.43 10.56 17.59
CA GLY A 470 2.65 9.89 17.15
C GLY A 470 3.86 10.37 17.95
N MET A 471 4.86 9.50 18.04
CA MET A 471 6.17 9.77 18.61
C MET A 471 7.23 9.13 17.73
N ASP A 472 8.23 9.90 17.32
CA ASP A 472 9.42 9.42 16.63
C ASP A 472 10.66 9.75 17.46
N TYR A 473 11.55 8.77 17.60
CA TYR A 473 12.84 8.92 18.24
C TYR A 473 13.95 8.41 17.34
N LEU A 474 14.85 9.30 16.94
CA LEU A 474 16.00 9.00 16.10
C LEU A 474 17.27 9.49 16.78
N LYS A 475 18.12 8.57 17.22
CA LYS A 475 19.39 8.91 17.85
C LYS A 475 20.45 7.83 17.59
N ARG A 476 21.57 8.24 16.99
CA ARG A 476 22.68 7.33 16.66
C ARG A 476 22.19 6.11 15.84
N SER A 477 22.28 4.93 16.44
CA SER A 477 21.91 3.64 15.83
C SER A 477 20.43 3.28 15.99
N TRP A 478 19.65 4.05 16.75
CA TRP A 478 18.26 3.76 17.08
C TRP A 478 17.28 4.64 16.28
N ASN A 479 16.26 4.01 15.75
CA ASN A 479 15.06 4.66 15.26
C ASN A 479 13.85 3.96 15.89
N LEU A 480 12.99 4.70 16.57
CA LEU A 480 11.79 4.19 17.20
C LEU A 480 10.62 5.06 16.76
N SER A 481 9.51 4.46 16.43
CA SER A 481 8.26 5.12 16.10
C SER A 481 7.11 4.44 16.82
N ALA A 482 6.23 5.22 17.41
CA ALA A 482 5.00 4.73 18.01
C ALA A 482 3.86 5.67 17.63
N GLN A 483 2.73 5.12 17.22
CA GLN A 483 1.55 5.92 16.93
C GLN A 483 0.27 5.18 17.29
N ALA A 484 -0.73 5.96 17.65
CA ALA A 484 -2.09 5.52 17.87
C ALA A 484 -3.04 6.39 17.06
N TYR A 485 -4.08 5.79 16.50
CA TYR A 485 -5.09 6.50 15.75
C TYR A 485 -6.50 5.97 16.08
N TYR A 486 -7.46 6.86 15.94
CA TYR A 486 -8.89 6.56 15.97
C TYR A 486 -9.56 7.19 14.76
N ARG A 487 -10.29 6.40 14.00
CA ARG A 487 -11.05 6.85 12.82
C ARG A 487 -12.51 6.51 13.00
N SER A 488 -13.35 7.54 12.97
CA SER A 488 -14.81 7.40 12.95
C SER A 488 -15.30 7.60 11.52
N GLY A 489 -15.82 6.54 10.92
CA GLY A 489 -16.33 6.50 9.56
C GLY A 489 -17.86 6.49 9.51
N ARG A 490 -18.42 7.10 8.46
CA ARG A 490 -19.85 7.14 8.17
C ARG A 490 -20.11 6.82 6.72
N ASP A 491 -21.33 6.33 6.44
CA ASP A 491 -21.78 6.01 5.08
C ASP A 491 -20.87 5.02 4.37
N ILE A 492 -20.38 4.01 5.12
CA ILE A 492 -19.42 3.03 4.63
C ILE A 492 -20.06 2.13 3.57
N ILE A 493 -19.44 2.07 2.41
CA ILE A 493 -19.89 1.24 1.30
C ILE A 493 -19.25 -0.14 1.42
N ASP A 494 -20.08 -1.18 1.45
CA ASP A 494 -19.63 -2.56 1.42
C ASP A 494 -20.65 -3.46 0.70
N TRP A 495 -20.22 -4.63 0.29
CA TRP A 495 -21.08 -5.69 -0.17
C TRP A 495 -21.60 -6.41 1.05
N VAL A 496 -22.92 -6.29 1.30
CA VAL A 496 -23.57 -6.86 2.47
C VAL A 496 -24.56 -7.95 2.07
N TRP A 497 -24.73 -8.89 2.96
CA TRP A 497 -25.75 -9.91 2.86
C TRP A 497 -26.59 -9.94 4.14
N ARG A 498 -27.89 -10.04 3.97
CA ARG A 498 -28.88 -10.25 5.04
C ARG A 498 -29.88 -11.32 4.60
N GLU A 499 -30.47 -12.00 5.56
CA GLU A 499 -31.42 -13.09 5.28
C GLU A 499 -32.67 -12.62 4.51
N ASP A 500 -33.12 -11.39 4.71
CA ASP A 500 -34.22 -10.73 4.01
C ASP A 500 -33.94 -10.34 2.56
N MET A 501 -32.65 -10.33 2.15
CA MET A 501 -32.20 -9.95 0.80
C MET A 501 -32.08 -11.14 -0.17
N GLY A 502 -32.44 -12.34 0.24
CA GLY A 502 -32.31 -13.56 -0.55
C GLY A 502 -30.85 -14.05 -0.61
N SER A 503 -30.44 -14.61 -1.76
CA SER A 503 -29.11 -15.25 -1.91
C SER A 503 -28.02 -14.35 -2.45
N LYS A 504 -28.29 -13.04 -2.66
CA LYS A 504 -27.35 -12.14 -3.32
C LYS A 504 -26.70 -11.15 -2.34
N TRP A 505 -25.49 -10.76 -2.64
CA TRP A 505 -24.82 -9.65 -2.00
C TRP A 505 -25.30 -8.34 -2.59
N HIS A 506 -25.57 -7.35 -1.77
CA HIS A 506 -26.01 -6.02 -2.17
C HIS A 506 -24.90 -5.00 -1.86
N SER A 507 -24.63 -4.10 -2.79
CA SER A 507 -23.80 -2.93 -2.53
C SER A 507 -24.63 -1.95 -1.69
N GLU A 508 -24.24 -1.71 -0.46
CA GLU A 508 -25.00 -0.87 0.48
C GLU A 508 -24.10 0.07 1.28
N GLN A 509 -24.69 1.14 1.80
CA GLN A 509 -24.08 2.00 2.79
C GLN A 509 -24.48 1.57 4.19
N THR A 510 -23.48 1.34 5.04
CA THR A 510 -23.68 1.07 6.46
C THR A 510 -23.46 2.34 7.28
N SER A 511 -24.16 2.46 8.41
CA SER A 511 -24.24 3.71 9.15
C SER A 511 -22.90 4.20 9.71
N SER A 512 -22.07 3.34 10.29
CA SER A 512 -20.79 3.71 10.88
C SER A 512 -19.80 2.57 11.00
N LEU A 513 -18.51 2.91 10.97
CA LEU A 513 -17.39 2.01 11.25
C LEU A 513 -16.32 2.78 12.01
N ASP A 514 -16.15 2.45 13.27
CA ASP A 514 -15.10 3.02 14.09
C ASP A 514 -13.88 2.09 14.11
N THR A 515 -12.71 2.65 13.91
CA THR A 515 -11.45 1.90 13.85
C THR A 515 -10.45 2.50 14.84
N PHE A 516 -9.91 1.69 15.72
CA PHE A 516 -8.79 2.06 16.59
C PHE A 516 -7.56 1.22 16.22
N GLY A 517 -6.37 1.82 16.19
CA GLY A 517 -5.14 1.10 15.95
C GLY A 517 -3.93 1.68 16.65
N ILE A 518 -2.95 0.79 16.86
CA ILE A 518 -1.63 1.10 17.40
C ILE A 518 -0.58 0.55 16.46
N GLU A 519 0.44 1.35 16.16
CA GLU A 519 1.55 0.99 15.32
C GLU A 519 2.85 1.27 16.07
N LEU A 520 3.73 0.27 16.16
CA LEU A 520 5.05 0.36 16.75
C LEU A 520 6.08 -0.09 15.73
N ALA A 521 7.13 0.67 15.56
CA ALA A 521 8.29 0.26 14.76
C ALA A 521 9.58 0.64 15.47
N GLY A 522 10.57 -0.24 15.40
CA GLY A 522 11.86 -0.02 16.00
C GLY A 522 12.97 -0.57 15.14
N GLY A 523 14.10 0.14 15.06
CA GLY A 523 15.27 -0.29 14.35
C GLY A 523 16.55 0.02 15.12
N TYR A 524 17.47 -0.94 15.09
CA TYR A 524 18.85 -0.77 15.55
C TYR A 524 19.77 -1.09 14.38
N THR A 525 20.64 -0.15 14.02
CA THR A 525 21.55 -0.30 12.88
C THR A 525 22.95 0.13 13.30
N VAL A 526 23.94 -0.71 12.99
CA VAL A 526 25.37 -0.40 13.19
C VAL A 526 26.14 -0.55 11.88
N SER A 527 27.18 0.25 11.73
CA SER A 527 28.02 0.25 10.53
C SER A 527 29.01 -0.92 10.45
N GLU A 528 29.38 -1.48 11.59
CA GLU A 528 30.40 -2.53 11.73
C GLU A 528 29.99 -3.62 12.72
N GLY A 529 30.57 -4.81 12.62
CA GLY A 529 30.31 -5.95 13.49
C GLY A 529 29.52 -7.06 12.81
N PHE A 530 29.31 -8.16 13.51
CA PHE A 530 28.56 -9.33 13.05
C PHE A 530 27.05 -9.00 12.88
N LEU A 531 26.44 -8.41 13.91
CA LEU A 531 25.04 -7.97 13.86
C LEU A 531 24.97 -6.56 13.26
N ARG A 532 24.33 -6.40 12.12
CA ARG A 532 24.24 -5.13 11.37
C ARG A 532 22.94 -4.40 11.62
N ARG A 533 21.84 -5.14 11.68
CA ARG A 533 20.53 -4.54 11.79
C ARG A 533 19.57 -5.47 12.50
N VAL A 534 18.73 -4.87 13.33
CA VAL A 534 17.54 -5.50 13.89
C VAL A 534 16.38 -4.53 13.68
N THR A 535 15.27 -5.00 13.11
CA THR A 535 14.04 -4.21 13.00
C THR A 535 12.87 -5.00 13.56
N LEU A 536 12.04 -4.32 14.33
CA LEU A 536 10.81 -4.85 14.89
C LEU A 536 9.66 -3.96 14.47
N SER A 537 8.56 -4.54 14.01
CA SER A 537 7.31 -3.84 13.77
C SER A 537 6.15 -4.58 14.41
N TYR A 538 5.17 -3.84 14.91
CA TYR A 538 3.94 -4.39 15.47
C TYR A 538 2.77 -3.47 15.15
N GLY A 539 1.68 -4.04 14.66
CA GLY A 539 0.41 -3.38 14.41
C GLY A 539 -0.72 -4.09 15.14
N TYR A 540 -1.59 -3.31 15.75
CA TYR A 540 -2.87 -3.75 16.32
C TYR A 540 -3.99 -2.91 15.75
N ILE A 541 -5.07 -3.56 15.33
CA ILE A 541 -6.27 -2.90 14.83
C ILE A 541 -7.48 -3.58 15.45
N THR A 542 -8.46 -2.77 15.82
CA THR A 542 -9.82 -3.22 16.13
C THR A 542 -10.82 -2.31 15.46
N THR A 543 -11.92 -2.88 15.01
CA THR A 543 -13.04 -2.16 14.41
C THR A 543 -14.31 -2.45 15.18
N ASP A 544 -15.14 -1.43 15.35
CA ASP A 544 -16.48 -1.54 15.90
C ASP A 544 -17.48 -1.06 14.85
N ARG A 545 -18.49 -1.85 14.61
CA ARG A 545 -19.50 -1.60 13.60
C ARG A 545 -20.90 -1.64 14.22
N ASN A 546 -21.65 -0.62 13.93
CA ASN A 546 -23.02 -0.52 14.41
C ASN A 546 -24.01 -1.07 13.37
N ALA A 547 -23.95 -2.39 13.08
CA ALA A 547 -24.92 -3.04 12.19
C ALA A 547 -24.95 -4.57 12.34
N ASP A 548 -26.15 -5.16 12.34
CA ASP A 548 -26.41 -6.60 12.34
C ASP A 548 -26.42 -7.19 10.92
N VAL A 549 -25.34 -6.98 10.14
CA VAL A 549 -25.23 -7.48 8.76
C VAL A 549 -23.88 -8.17 8.52
N ILE A 550 -23.87 -9.17 7.66
CA ILE A 550 -22.63 -9.79 7.17
C ILE A 550 -22.07 -8.87 6.08
N ALA A 551 -20.86 -8.36 6.28
CA ALA A 551 -20.16 -7.50 5.34
C ALA A 551 -18.93 -8.21 4.80
N LYS A 552 -18.64 -8.01 3.52
CA LYS A 552 -17.56 -8.71 2.83
C LYS A 552 -16.17 -8.19 3.20
N SER A 553 -16.03 -6.92 3.52
CA SER A 553 -14.72 -6.28 3.72
C SER A 553 -14.52 -5.67 5.09
N ALA A 554 -15.53 -5.09 5.70
CA ALA A 554 -15.40 -4.30 6.93
C ALA A 554 -15.08 -5.12 8.18
N MET A 555 -15.43 -6.41 8.23
CA MET A 555 -15.20 -7.29 9.39
C MET A 555 -13.96 -8.18 9.25
N ASP A 556 -13.37 -8.24 8.08
CA ASP A 556 -12.15 -8.98 7.82
C ASP A 556 -10.94 -8.01 7.84
N PHE A 557 -10.20 -7.98 8.93
CA PHE A 557 -9.03 -7.12 9.09
C PHE A 557 -7.91 -7.82 9.85
N MET A 558 -6.66 -7.37 9.65
CA MET A 558 -5.50 -7.87 10.36
C MET A 558 -5.47 -7.32 11.78
N ARG A 559 -5.93 -8.11 12.76
CA ARG A 559 -6.03 -7.72 14.18
C ARG A 559 -4.66 -7.52 14.81
N HIS A 560 -3.78 -8.51 14.66
CA HIS A 560 -2.40 -8.45 15.13
C HIS A 560 -1.43 -8.81 14.02
N LYS A 561 -0.40 -8.02 13.89
CA LYS A 561 0.69 -8.25 12.97
C LYS A 561 2.01 -7.88 13.63
N ALA A 562 2.98 -8.79 13.60
CA ALA A 562 4.32 -8.53 14.09
C ALA A 562 5.35 -9.03 13.09
N ALA A 563 6.45 -8.30 12.92
CA ALA A 563 7.59 -8.75 12.13
C ALA A 563 8.90 -8.39 12.83
N LEU A 564 9.82 -9.35 12.88
CA LEU A 564 11.20 -9.18 13.36
C LEU A 564 12.15 -9.54 12.22
N ALA A 565 12.98 -8.59 11.80
CA ALA A 565 14.03 -8.83 10.82
C ALA A 565 15.41 -8.63 11.46
N VAL A 566 16.31 -9.54 11.15
CA VAL A 566 17.71 -9.54 11.64
C VAL A 566 18.65 -9.70 10.46
N GLU A 567 19.65 -8.82 10.36
CA GLU A 567 20.71 -8.88 9.37
C GLU A 567 22.05 -9.11 10.07
N VAL A 568 22.76 -10.16 9.65
CA VAL A 568 24.10 -10.49 10.13
C VAL A 568 25.09 -10.57 8.97
N HIS A 569 26.33 -10.12 9.22
CA HIS A 569 27.45 -10.19 8.28
C HIS A 569 28.51 -11.16 8.84
N PHE A 570 28.65 -12.32 8.18
CA PHE A 570 29.68 -13.29 8.54
C PHE A 570 31.07 -12.83 8.03
N LEU A 571 31.07 -12.21 6.86
CA LEU A 571 32.23 -11.68 6.20
C LEU A 571 31.87 -10.28 5.61
N ARG A 572 32.85 -9.48 5.24
CA ARG A 572 32.61 -8.15 4.63
C ARG A 572 31.76 -8.21 3.34
N TRP A 573 31.74 -9.36 2.70
CA TRP A 573 31.09 -9.60 1.40
C TRP A 573 29.96 -10.64 1.49
N MET A 574 29.63 -11.15 2.69
CA MET A 574 28.60 -12.16 2.88
C MET A 574 27.66 -11.81 4.04
N SER A 575 26.37 -11.76 3.78
CA SER A 575 25.36 -11.48 4.78
C SER A 575 24.18 -12.43 4.70
N LEU A 576 23.52 -12.61 5.83
CA LEU A 576 22.23 -13.30 5.96
C LEU A 576 21.23 -12.35 6.58
N ALA A 577 20.08 -12.24 5.96
CA ALA A 577 18.90 -11.58 6.52
C ALA A 577 17.81 -12.61 6.76
N LEU A 578 17.22 -12.60 7.94
CA LEU A 578 16.08 -13.43 8.32
C LEU A 578 14.93 -12.51 8.76
N THR A 579 13.71 -12.82 8.34
CA THR A 579 12.51 -12.11 8.74
C THR A 579 11.47 -13.11 9.21
N GLY A 580 11.10 -13.06 10.49
CA GLY A 580 9.98 -13.80 11.05
C GLY A 580 8.77 -12.90 11.20
N SER A 581 7.60 -13.34 10.73
CA SER A 581 6.38 -12.57 10.76
C SER A 581 5.21 -13.40 11.30
N VAL A 582 4.41 -12.80 12.17
CA VAL A 582 3.18 -13.37 12.74
C VAL A 582 1.98 -12.56 12.28
N TYR A 583 0.93 -13.23 11.86
CA TYR A 583 -0.31 -12.66 11.35
C TYR A 583 -1.50 -13.27 12.08
N ASP A 584 -2.38 -12.44 12.62
CA ASP A 584 -3.65 -12.83 13.24
C ASP A 584 -4.78 -11.98 12.66
N ARG A 585 -5.59 -12.59 11.80
CA ARG A 585 -6.69 -11.96 11.10
C ARG A 585 -8.00 -12.22 11.83
N ASN A 586 -8.82 -11.17 11.98
CA ASN A 586 -10.22 -11.29 12.39
C ASN A 586 -11.08 -11.73 11.22
N GLY A 587 -12.20 -12.39 11.51
CA GLY A 587 -13.18 -12.81 10.51
C GLY A 587 -13.14 -14.29 10.18
N SER A 588 -14.05 -14.68 9.32
CA SER A 588 -14.25 -16.05 8.83
C SER A 588 -14.40 -16.07 7.32
N TYR A 589 -14.37 -17.24 6.72
CA TYR A 589 -14.59 -17.45 5.30
C TYR A 589 -15.32 -18.76 5.03
N THR A 590 -16.04 -18.79 3.92
CA THR A 590 -16.65 -20.03 3.44
C THR A 590 -15.62 -20.92 2.77
N HIS A 591 -15.40 -22.10 3.29
CA HIS A 591 -14.62 -23.16 2.66
C HIS A 591 -15.52 -24.03 1.78
N TYR A 592 -15.06 -24.32 0.57
CA TYR A 592 -15.74 -25.11 -0.44
C TYR A 592 -15.02 -26.45 -0.66
N PRO A 593 -15.34 -27.52 0.11
CA PRO A 593 -14.67 -28.82 -0.04
C PRO A 593 -14.91 -29.44 -1.43
N GLU A 594 -16.13 -29.31 -1.93
CA GLU A 594 -16.55 -29.73 -3.27
C GLU A 594 -17.23 -28.58 -4.02
N PRO A 595 -16.60 -28.02 -5.07
CA PRO A 595 -17.22 -27.03 -5.92
C PRO A 595 -18.56 -27.53 -6.51
N GLY A 596 -19.63 -26.76 -6.32
CA GLY A 596 -20.98 -27.11 -6.79
C GLY A 596 -21.86 -27.85 -5.77
N ASN A 597 -21.32 -28.32 -4.66
CA ASN A 597 -22.08 -28.97 -3.58
C ASN A 597 -22.20 -28.03 -2.37
N ALA A 598 -23.18 -27.13 -2.40
CA ALA A 598 -23.40 -26.13 -1.35
C ALA A 598 -23.68 -26.73 0.04
N SER A 599 -24.15 -27.97 0.12
CA SER A 599 -24.43 -28.64 1.39
C SER A 599 -23.18 -29.00 2.21
N LEU A 600 -22.01 -29.00 1.56
CA LEU A 600 -20.71 -29.25 2.16
C LEU A 600 -19.93 -27.97 2.49
N ASN A 601 -20.49 -26.79 2.19
CA ASN A 601 -19.85 -25.54 2.51
C ASN A 601 -19.73 -25.36 4.03
N GLU A 602 -18.53 -25.01 4.47
CA GLU A 602 -18.20 -24.82 5.88
C GLU A 602 -17.72 -23.40 6.13
N GLU A 603 -18.25 -22.75 7.17
CA GLU A 603 -17.67 -21.52 7.67
C GLU A 603 -16.45 -21.83 8.54
N ARG A 604 -15.33 -21.19 8.26
CA ARG A 604 -14.05 -21.37 8.98
C ARG A 604 -13.49 -20.03 9.40
N ASP A 605 -13.08 -19.93 10.67
CA ASP A 605 -12.34 -18.79 11.17
C ASP A 605 -10.91 -18.78 10.59
N TYR A 606 -10.37 -17.57 10.33
CA TYR A 606 -8.95 -17.42 10.06
C TYR A 606 -8.13 -17.85 11.27
N LYS A 607 -7.06 -18.59 11.01
CA LYS A 607 -6.13 -19.03 12.05
C LYS A 607 -4.86 -18.18 11.98
N PRO A 608 -4.29 -17.78 13.14
CA PRO A 608 -2.99 -17.13 13.15
C PRO A 608 -1.92 -18.02 12.50
N TYR A 609 -1.00 -17.39 11.78
CA TYR A 609 0.09 -18.10 11.12
C TYR A 609 1.42 -17.36 11.25
N PHE A 610 2.52 -18.11 11.12
CA PHE A 610 3.87 -17.63 11.14
C PHE A 610 4.57 -17.92 9.83
N LEU A 611 5.30 -16.93 9.30
CA LEU A 611 6.16 -17.07 8.14
C LEU A 611 7.60 -16.73 8.52
N LEU A 612 8.54 -17.51 7.99
CA LEU A 612 9.97 -17.25 8.09
C LEU A 612 10.54 -17.09 6.67
N ASP A 613 11.14 -15.95 6.41
CA ASP A 613 11.80 -15.63 5.15
C ASP A 613 13.27 -15.37 5.36
N GLY A 614 14.12 -15.68 4.37
CA GLY A 614 15.56 -15.48 4.46
C GLY A 614 16.20 -15.12 3.14
N ARG A 615 17.24 -14.28 3.18
CA ARG A 615 18.16 -13.99 2.07
C ARG A 615 19.58 -14.21 2.49
N LEU A 616 20.27 -15.11 1.79
CA LEU A 616 21.73 -15.21 1.83
C LEU A 616 22.28 -14.46 0.60
N GLN A 617 23.17 -13.50 0.83
CA GLN A 617 23.78 -12.77 -0.26
C GLN A 617 25.30 -12.69 -0.13
N TRP A 618 25.94 -12.67 -1.28
CA TRP A 618 27.33 -12.41 -1.49
C TRP A 618 27.50 -11.17 -2.37
N GLU A 619 28.28 -10.18 -1.93
CA GLU A 619 28.49 -8.93 -2.67
C GLU A 619 29.98 -8.59 -2.76
N LYS A 620 30.48 -8.44 -3.99
CA LYS A 620 31.87 -8.02 -4.24
C LYS A 620 31.96 -7.15 -5.49
N GLY A 621 32.45 -5.93 -5.31
CA GLY A 621 32.58 -4.97 -6.40
C GLY A 621 31.22 -4.61 -7.01
N ILE A 622 31.06 -4.85 -8.30
CA ILE A 622 29.83 -4.56 -9.04
C ILE A 622 28.81 -5.69 -8.98
N CYS A 623 29.21 -6.88 -8.47
CA CYS A 623 28.40 -8.10 -8.52
C CYS A 623 27.84 -8.44 -7.14
N ARG A 624 26.53 -8.75 -7.12
CA ARG A 624 25.83 -9.35 -5.99
C ARG A 624 25.16 -10.64 -6.45
N LEU A 625 25.45 -11.74 -5.74
CA LEU A 625 24.72 -13.00 -5.86
C LEU A 625 23.83 -13.15 -4.63
N TYR A 626 22.64 -13.72 -4.80
CA TYR A 626 21.75 -13.96 -3.67
C TYR A 626 20.89 -15.22 -3.87
N VAL A 627 20.48 -15.78 -2.73
CA VAL A 627 19.46 -16.83 -2.66
C VAL A 627 18.40 -16.34 -1.69
N ASP A 628 17.15 -16.32 -2.14
CA ASP A 628 15.96 -16.02 -1.34
C ASP A 628 15.20 -17.30 -1.07
N ALA A 629 14.78 -17.48 0.16
CA ALA A 629 13.86 -18.51 0.58
C ALA A 629 12.69 -17.83 1.30
N THR A 630 11.49 -17.95 0.78
CA THR A 630 10.27 -17.43 1.40
C THR A 630 9.44 -18.58 1.95
N ASN A 631 8.73 -18.31 3.07
CA ASN A 631 7.98 -19.33 3.80
C ASN A 631 8.82 -20.59 4.07
N ILE A 632 10.00 -20.43 4.71
CA ILE A 632 10.94 -21.52 4.99
C ILE A 632 10.30 -22.64 5.82
N THR A 633 9.30 -22.30 6.64
CA THR A 633 8.55 -23.23 7.48
C THR A 633 7.51 -24.03 6.74
N ASP A 634 7.32 -23.79 5.45
CA ASP A 634 6.27 -24.38 4.59
C ASP A 634 4.87 -24.29 5.22
N THR A 635 4.61 -23.16 5.88
CA THR A 635 3.32 -22.90 6.54
C THR A 635 2.21 -22.81 5.50
N ARG A 636 1.11 -23.52 5.73
CA ARG A 636 -0.10 -23.43 4.90
C ARG A 636 -0.96 -22.28 5.40
N TYR A 637 -1.20 -21.29 4.57
CA TYR A 637 -1.94 -20.09 4.92
C TYR A 637 -2.73 -19.53 3.74
N CYS A 638 -3.67 -18.63 4.06
CA CYS A 638 -4.42 -17.82 3.09
C CYS A 638 -4.60 -16.40 3.65
N ASP A 639 -4.52 -15.40 2.78
CA ASP A 639 -4.85 -14.01 3.11
C ASP A 639 -6.34 -13.73 2.84
N ILE A 640 -6.90 -14.42 1.85
CA ILE A 640 -8.32 -14.42 1.50
C ILE A 640 -8.78 -15.87 1.56
N GLY A 641 -9.90 -16.11 2.22
CA GLY A 641 -10.41 -17.45 2.47
C GLY A 641 -10.58 -18.31 1.22
N GLY A 642 -10.17 -19.57 1.29
CA GLY A 642 -10.20 -20.51 0.18
C GLY A 642 -9.04 -20.41 -0.81
N ILE A 643 -8.27 -19.30 -0.80
CA ILE A 643 -7.15 -19.08 -1.71
C ILE A 643 -5.84 -19.46 -1.00
N ARG A 644 -5.39 -20.69 -1.19
CA ARG A 644 -4.12 -21.17 -0.65
C ARG A 644 -2.95 -20.45 -1.33
N LEU A 645 -2.08 -19.82 -0.53
CA LEU A 645 -0.86 -19.16 -0.97
C LEU A 645 0.33 -20.11 -1.05
N PRO A 646 1.43 -19.72 -1.74
CA PRO A 646 2.60 -20.58 -1.89
C PRO A 646 3.19 -21.03 -0.55
N GLY A 647 3.59 -22.30 -0.48
CA GLY A 647 4.45 -22.83 0.57
C GLY A 647 5.89 -22.34 0.42
N PHE A 648 6.85 -23.20 0.75
CA PHE A 648 8.26 -22.90 0.56
C PHE A 648 8.58 -22.54 -0.90
N TRP A 649 9.23 -21.39 -1.10
CA TRP A 649 9.62 -20.90 -2.43
C TRP A 649 11.06 -20.38 -2.41
N CYS A 650 11.95 -21.03 -3.17
CA CYS A 650 13.35 -20.65 -3.30
C CYS A 650 13.63 -20.03 -4.66
N THR A 651 14.38 -18.94 -4.68
CA THR A 651 14.87 -18.26 -5.88
C THR A 651 16.33 -17.86 -5.70
N GLY A 652 17.11 -17.89 -6.78
CA GLY A 652 18.48 -17.39 -6.81
C GLY A 652 18.66 -16.34 -7.90
N GLY A 653 19.55 -15.38 -7.66
CA GLY A 653 19.74 -14.30 -8.62
C GLY A 653 21.12 -13.65 -8.57
N VAL A 654 21.37 -12.87 -9.61
CA VAL A 654 22.56 -12.04 -9.78
C VAL A 654 22.15 -10.62 -10.09
N THR A 655 22.82 -9.65 -9.44
CA THR A 655 22.69 -8.24 -9.72
C THR A 655 24.07 -7.67 -10.06
N LEU A 656 24.16 -6.95 -11.16
CA LEU A 656 25.34 -6.17 -11.55
C LEU A 656 25.00 -4.69 -11.44
N THR A 657 25.82 -3.92 -10.73
CA THR A 657 25.64 -2.46 -10.61
C THR A 657 26.92 -1.74 -11.00
N ILE A 658 26.84 -0.90 -12.03
CA ILE A 658 27.96 -0.12 -12.58
C ILE A 658 27.67 1.36 -12.33
N GLY A 659 28.62 2.11 -11.80
CA GLY A 659 28.45 3.53 -11.45
C GLY A 659 27.78 3.73 -10.09
N LYS A 660 28.44 4.35 -9.14
CA LYS A 660 27.90 4.76 -7.83
C LYS A 660 28.13 6.24 -7.59
#